data_c1ae33cb85b5e796fff5104cc4020d98
#
_entry.id   c1ae33cb85b5e796fff5104cc4020d98
#
_cell.length_a   1.000
_cell.length_b   1.000
_cell.length_c   1.000
_cell.angle_alpha   90.00
_cell.angle_beta   90.00
_cell.angle_gamma   90.00
#
_symmetry.space_group_name_H-M   'P 1'
#
loop_
_entity.id
_entity.type
_entity.pdbx_description
1 polymer ?
#
loop_
_entity_poly.entity_id
_entity_poly.type
_entity_poly.pdbx_seq_one_letter_code
_entity_poly.pdbx_strand_id
1 'polypeptide(L)'
;MRDMKYGYFDEAKKEYVITRPDTPAPWVNYLGSPEYGAIVSNNAGGYSFAKSGANGRILRYIFNQFDQPGRYIYLRDNESKDYWSASWQPVGKDLETYKSECHHGTAYTKMMADYSEIHSEVRYYVPLEQSYEVWSLAVTNYSEKKRELTVTGYAEFTNNSNYEQDQVNLQYSQYITQTVFRGNRVRQMIHANLDRLEEGENIDNKNVFNRFFGLAGADVNSWCGDKESFLGRYHGYNNPEGVITGKLSNKGNYNENSCGALSTVLSLAPGETKEITFLVGMKDDAEAGEIVEHYKNCQDVCKRELEELIEYWHGQLSHFQIRTPSPEFNTMINTWNAYNCFMTFIWSRAASFTYCGLRNGYGYRDTVQDIQGVIHLAPEMAVEKIRFMLSAQVDNGGGLPLVKFTHNPGHEDTPDDASYVQETGHPAYRADDALWLFPTVYKYVSETGNVAFMDEVIPFANKDEATVYEHLKRAIAFSENHLGKHGMPAGLYADWNDCLRLGKDGESTFVALQYYYAMTILREFAEYKEDKEYIEYLNESQKKLGKLIQDLCWNEDRFIRGFTEDGAVIGKRTDPEANMWLNPQSWAVISGLADDAQADLALDMVYKRLNTEYGAILMDPPYHAHAFEGALAVIYNAGTKENAGIFSQSQGWIILAEALRGHGERAFGYFMENAPAAQNDRAEIRRLEPYCYGQFTEGKASPNFGRSHVHWLTGTASTVMVGCVEGILGMRPDFGGLRIAPSVPKEWDKFEIDKDFRGCKLHITVHNPGHVESGFKKMIVNREELGENYIPQEKLTEITEVELFMS
;
A
#
# COMPACT_ATOMS: atom_id res chain seq x y z
N MET A 1 -18.28 -7.90 -25.01
CA MET A 1 -17.58 -6.93 -24.16
C MET A 1 -18.38 -6.83 -22.87
N ARG A 2 -17.74 -7.05 -21.73
CA ARG A 2 -18.36 -6.77 -20.43
C ARG A 2 -18.63 -5.27 -20.34
N ASP A 3 -19.77 -4.90 -19.81
CA ASP A 3 -20.19 -3.49 -19.71
C ASP A 3 -19.35 -2.78 -18.64
N MET A 4 -18.26 -2.12 -19.08
CA MET A 4 -17.36 -1.37 -18.21
C MET A 4 -17.97 -0.01 -17.88
N LYS A 5 -18.89 0.01 -16.94
CA LYS A 5 -19.76 1.14 -16.63
C LYS A 5 -19.01 2.42 -16.22
N TYR A 6 -17.87 2.30 -15.54
CA TYR A 6 -17.15 3.44 -14.94
C TYR A 6 -15.83 3.76 -15.59
N GLY A 7 -15.13 2.80 -16.20
CA GLY A 7 -13.82 3.06 -16.77
C GLY A 7 -13.13 1.81 -17.31
N TYR A 8 -11.92 2.00 -17.82
CA TYR A 8 -11.11 0.96 -18.46
C TYR A 8 -9.61 1.19 -18.24
N PHE A 9 -8.80 0.15 -18.43
CA PHE A 9 -7.35 0.21 -18.41
C PHE A 9 -6.78 0.68 -19.75
N ASP A 10 -5.94 1.72 -19.74
CA ASP A 10 -5.09 2.12 -20.87
C ASP A 10 -3.67 1.56 -20.61
N GLU A 11 -3.40 0.35 -21.11
CA GLU A 11 -2.14 -0.35 -20.90
C GLU A 11 -0.94 0.41 -21.47
N ALA A 12 -1.12 1.12 -22.59
CA ALA A 12 -0.03 1.83 -23.25
C ALA A 12 0.47 3.01 -22.42
N LYS A 13 -0.44 3.65 -21.69
CA LYS A 13 -0.12 4.78 -20.82
C LYS A 13 0.07 4.39 -19.36
N LYS A 14 -0.25 3.14 -19.00
CA LYS A 14 -0.33 2.67 -17.61
C LYS A 14 -1.29 3.55 -16.79
N GLU A 15 -2.45 3.86 -17.38
CA GLU A 15 -3.53 4.62 -16.76
C GLU A 15 -4.78 3.76 -16.55
N TYR A 16 -5.55 4.08 -15.51
CA TYR A 16 -6.96 3.71 -15.43
C TYR A 16 -7.81 4.93 -15.72
N VAL A 17 -8.63 4.85 -16.76
CA VAL A 17 -9.46 5.96 -17.25
C VAL A 17 -10.87 5.81 -16.70
N ILE A 18 -11.30 6.76 -15.88
CA ILE A 18 -12.65 6.86 -15.32
C ILE A 18 -13.46 7.78 -16.21
N THR A 19 -14.49 7.24 -16.87
CA THR A 19 -15.28 7.96 -17.90
C THR A 19 -16.49 8.69 -17.36
N ARG A 20 -16.76 8.58 -16.04
CA ARG A 20 -17.86 9.29 -15.37
C ARG A 20 -17.53 9.51 -13.89
N PRO A 21 -17.82 10.70 -13.31
CA PRO A 21 -17.33 11.08 -11.99
C PRO A 21 -18.09 10.46 -10.82
N ASP A 22 -19.33 9.95 -11.05
CA ASP A 22 -20.24 9.39 -10.03
C ASP A 22 -19.96 7.91 -9.75
N THR A 23 -18.71 7.57 -9.47
CA THR A 23 -18.26 6.24 -9.07
C THR A 23 -18.93 5.78 -7.76
N PRO A 24 -19.03 4.44 -7.49
CA PRO A 24 -19.73 3.91 -6.31
C PRO A 24 -19.14 4.35 -4.96
N ALA A 25 -17.89 4.79 -4.95
CA ALA A 25 -17.14 5.40 -3.85
C ALA A 25 -16.08 6.33 -4.45
N PRO A 26 -15.43 7.20 -3.67
CA PRO A 26 -14.25 7.91 -4.15
C PRO A 26 -13.16 6.92 -4.59
N TRP A 27 -12.75 6.96 -5.85
CA TRP A 27 -11.66 6.16 -6.39
C TRP A 27 -10.39 6.99 -6.39
N VAL A 28 -9.41 6.56 -5.61
CA VAL A 28 -8.23 7.38 -5.32
C VAL A 28 -6.98 6.89 -6.02
N ASN A 29 -6.02 7.81 -6.13
CA ASN A 29 -4.64 7.54 -6.48
C ASN A 29 -3.71 8.10 -5.41
N TYR A 30 -2.59 7.42 -5.17
CA TYR A 30 -1.53 7.87 -4.28
C TYR A 30 -0.43 8.52 -5.12
N LEU A 31 -0.01 9.71 -4.70
CA LEU A 31 1.05 10.50 -5.34
C LEU A 31 2.15 10.77 -4.33
N GLY A 32 3.37 11.00 -4.83
CA GLY A 32 4.44 11.53 -4.01
C GLY A 32 5.59 10.58 -3.71
N SER A 33 6.35 10.95 -2.70
CA SER A 33 7.60 10.34 -2.25
C SER A 33 7.53 10.05 -0.74
N PRO A 34 8.56 9.42 -0.14
CA PRO A 34 8.62 9.24 1.31
C PRO A 34 8.50 10.53 2.12
N GLU A 35 8.92 11.67 1.55
CA GLU A 35 8.90 12.97 2.24
C GLU A 35 7.54 13.70 2.12
N TYR A 36 6.74 13.42 1.08
CA TYR A 36 5.47 14.08 0.83
C TYR A 36 4.49 13.14 0.15
N GLY A 37 3.36 12.89 0.79
CA GLY A 37 2.27 12.08 0.24
C GLY A 37 1.04 12.91 -0.09
N ALA A 38 0.40 12.59 -1.22
CA ALA A 38 -0.89 13.13 -1.62
C ALA A 38 -1.83 12.02 -2.06
N ILE A 39 -3.05 12.01 -1.54
CA ILE A 39 -4.11 11.09 -1.94
C ILE A 39 -5.17 11.92 -2.65
N VAL A 40 -5.46 11.57 -3.90
CA VAL A 40 -6.39 12.33 -4.77
C VAL A 40 -7.45 11.39 -5.31
N SER A 41 -8.73 11.69 -5.05
CA SER A 41 -9.85 10.95 -5.65
C SER A 41 -10.15 11.42 -7.07
N ASN A 42 -10.99 10.66 -7.77
CA ASN A 42 -11.51 11.03 -9.09
C ASN A 42 -12.38 12.33 -9.09
N ASN A 43 -12.66 12.87 -7.92
CA ASN A 43 -13.36 14.15 -7.72
C ASN A 43 -12.50 15.19 -7.00
N ALA A 44 -11.17 15.00 -6.99
CA ALA A 44 -10.17 15.84 -6.33
C ALA A 44 -10.26 15.91 -4.80
N GLY A 45 -11.03 15.02 -4.17
CA GLY A 45 -11.03 14.83 -2.72
C GLY A 45 -9.72 14.25 -2.20
N GLY A 46 -9.59 14.15 -0.88
CA GLY A 46 -8.41 13.56 -0.25
C GLY A 46 -7.51 14.58 0.45
N TYR A 47 -6.35 14.12 0.93
CA TYR A 47 -5.47 14.93 1.77
C TYR A 47 -4.00 14.82 1.38
N SER A 48 -3.17 15.71 1.95
CA SER A 48 -1.73 15.72 1.80
C SER A 48 -1.05 15.78 3.15
N PHE A 49 0.15 15.22 3.21
CA PHE A 49 0.96 15.17 4.42
C PHE A 49 2.45 15.15 4.11
N ALA A 50 3.26 15.68 5.03
CA ALA A 50 4.71 15.55 5.00
C ALA A 50 5.14 14.45 5.99
N LYS A 51 5.82 13.42 5.52
CA LYS A 51 6.36 12.26 6.27
C LYS A 51 5.29 11.39 6.97
N SER A 52 4.36 11.99 7.71
CA SER A 52 3.38 11.28 8.53
C SER A 52 1.96 11.75 8.27
N GLY A 53 1.05 10.85 7.92
CA GLY A 53 -0.38 11.13 7.80
C GLY A 53 -1.03 11.55 9.13
N ALA A 54 -0.48 11.11 10.27
CA ALA A 54 -0.96 11.46 11.61
C ALA A 54 -0.43 12.81 12.12
N ASN A 55 0.88 13.08 11.94
CA ASN A 55 1.56 14.22 12.55
C ASN A 55 2.12 15.25 11.55
N GLY A 56 2.00 14.99 10.26
CA GLY A 56 2.47 15.87 9.17
C GLY A 56 1.36 16.37 8.26
N ARG A 57 0.12 16.37 8.72
CA ARG A 57 -1.06 16.72 7.90
C ARG A 57 -0.99 18.16 7.41
N ILE A 58 -1.24 18.34 6.11
CA ILE A 58 -1.24 19.63 5.42
C ILE A 58 -2.67 20.02 5.02
N LEU A 59 -3.33 19.18 4.24
CA LEU A 59 -4.71 19.40 3.81
C LEU A 59 -5.68 18.60 4.68
N ARG A 60 -6.79 19.25 5.02
CA ARG A 60 -7.87 18.66 5.81
C ARG A 60 -8.70 17.74 4.94
N TYR A 61 -9.03 16.57 5.46
CA TYR A 61 -9.99 15.65 4.89
C TYR A 61 -10.47 14.66 5.96
N ILE A 62 -11.75 14.34 5.95
CA ILE A 62 -12.34 13.22 6.69
C ILE A 62 -13.16 12.42 5.69
N PHE A 63 -12.97 11.11 5.64
CA PHE A 63 -13.74 10.23 4.75
C PHE A 63 -15.24 10.44 4.94
N ASN A 64 -15.94 10.84 3.89
CA ASN A 64 -17.37 11.15 3.90
C ASN A 64 -18.01 10.91 2.52
N GLN A 65 -19.32 10.87 2.48
CA GLN A 65 -20.11 10.58 1.28
C GLN A 65 -20.03 11.66 0.18
N PHE A 66 -19.59 12.89 0.52
CA PHE A 66 -19.43 13.97 -0.45
C PHE A 66 -18.00 14.10 -0.97
N ASP A 67 -17.08 13.29 -0.44
CA ASP A 67 -15.65 13.34 -0.79
C ASP A 67 -15.05 14.76 -0.59
N GLN A 68 -15.34 15.38 0.56
CA GLN A 68 -15.00 16.77 0.86
C GLN A 68 -14.24 16.92 2.19
N PRO A 69 -13.39 17.99 2.30
CA PRO A 69 -12.93 18.90 1.24
C PRO A 69 -11.93 18.27 0.30
N GLY A 70 -11.53 19.02 -0.74
CA GLY A 70 -10.61 18.55 -1.76
C GLY A 70 -9.75 19.69 -2.32
N ARG A 71 -9.06 19.37 -3.41
CA ARG A 71 -8.22 20.28 -4.21
C ARG A 71 -9.07 20.93 -5.27
N TYR A 72 -9.80 21.98 -4.92
CA TYR A 72 -10.83 22.52 -5.79
C TYR A 72 -10.30 23.63 -6.68
N ILE A 73 -10.67 23.58 -7.96
CA ILE A 73 -10.49 24.66 -8.93
C ILE A 73 -11.88 24.99 -9.50
N TYR A 74 -12.37 26.16 -9.14
CA TYR A 74 -13.64 26.69 -9.64
C TYR A 74 -13.39 27.56 -10.86
N LEU A 75 -14.24 27.41 -11.87
CA LEU A 75 -14.29 28.28 -13.03
C LEU A 75 -15.64 29.02 -13.00
N ARG A 76 -15.62 30.34 -13.13
CA ARG A 76 -16.81 31.18 -13.17
C ARG A 76 -16.79 32.06 -14.39
N ASP A 77 -17.80 31.95 -15.22
CA ASP A 77 -17.98 32.84 -16.36
C ASP A 77 -18.45 34.21 -15.87
N ASN A 78 -17.71 35.27 -16.25
CA ASN A 78 -17.97 36.60 -15.77
C ASN A 78 -19.17 37.30 -16.46
N GLU A 79 -19.58 36.78 -17.63
CA GLU A 79 -20.79 37.31 -18.34
C GLU A 79 -22.06 36.66 -17.75
N SER A 80 -22.16 35.33 -17.81
CA SER A 80 -23.35 34.59 -17.36
C SER A 80 -23.48 34.48 -15.85
N LYS A 81 -22.38 34.64 -15.11
CA LYS A 81 -22.25 34.42 -13.66
C LYS A 81 -22.35 32.92 -13.27
N ASP A 82 -22.51 32.03 -14.21
CA ASP A 82 -22.49 30.58 -13.96
C ASP A 82 -21.10 30.11 -13.56
N TYR A 83 -21.03 29.08 -12.72
CA TYR A 83 -19.78 28.55 -12.21
C TYR A 83 -19.84 27.03 -12.07
N TRP A 84 -18.68 26.37 -12.18
CA TRP A 84 -18.52 24.92 -12.07
C TRP A 84 -17.13 24.58 -11.50
N SER A 85 -16.90 23.31 -11.21
CA SER A 85 -15.60 22.79 -10.77
C SER A 85 -14.92 22.05 -11.90
N ALA A 86 -13.60 22.15 -12.02
CA ALA A 86 -12.80 21.38 -12.96
C ALA A 86 -12.82 19.86 -12.68
N SER A 87 -13.18 19.45 -11.46
CA SER A 87 -13.23 18.08 -10.97
C SER A 87 -14.66 17.55 -10.72
N TRP A 88 -15.69 18.12 -11.35
CA TRP A 88 -17.12 17.90 -11.11
C TRP A 88 -17.57 18.29 -9.69
N GLN A 89 -17.13 17.57 -8.66
CA GLN A 89 -17.28 18.04 -7.27
C GLN A 89 -16.36 19.24 -7.03
N PRO A 90 -16.74 20.15 -6.12
CA PRO A 90 -17.90 20.09 -5.23
C PRO A 90 -19.19 20.70 -5.81
N VAL A 91 -19.16 21.36 -6.98
CA VAL A 91 -20.36 22.02 -7.55
C VAL A 91 -21.40 21.02 -8.04
N GLY A 92 -20.99 19.93 -8.67
CA GLY A 92 -21.86 18.82 -9.07
C GLY A 92 -22.86 19.20 -10.16
N LYS A 93 -22.40 19.77 -11.29
CA LYS A 93 -23.26 20.06 -12.43
C LYS A 93 -23.91 18.80 -12.98
N ASP A 94 -25.08 18.98 -13.64
CA ASP A 94 -25.80 17.87 -14.27
C ASP A 94 -24.93 17.16 -15.33
N LEU A 95 -24.80 15.84 -15.22
CA LEU A 95 -23.98 15.01 -16.09
C LEU A 95 -24.50 14.91 -17.54
N GLU A 96 -25.71 15.38 -17.82
CA GLU A 96 -26.17 15.53 -19.20
C GLU A 96 -25.41 16.64 -19.93
N THR A 97 -25.03 17.70 -19.19
CA THR A 97 -24.36 18.89 -19.72
C THR A 97 -22.88 18.99 -19.35
N TYR A 98 -22.44 18.33 -18.30
CA TYR A 98 -21.06 18.27 -17.84
C TYR A 98 -20.43 16.93 -18.20
N LYS A 99 -19.37 16.96 -19.00
CA LYS A 99 -18.61 15.74 -19.38
C LYS A 99 -17.25 15.79 -18.72
N SER A 100 -16.81 14.67 -18.16
CA SER A 100 -15.49 14.58 -17.59
C SER A 100 -14.89 13.19 -17.70
N GLU A 101 -13.57 13.16 -17.72
CA GLU A 101 -12.76 11.96 -17.56
C GLU A 101 -11.72 12.20 -16.49
N CYS A 102 -11.42 11.16 -15.69
CA CYS A 102 -10.30 11.18 -14.77
C CYS A 102 -9.34 10.03 -15.14
N HIS A 103 -8.07 10.37 -15.32
CA HIS A 103 -7.00 9.43 -15.60
C HIS A 103 -6.12 9.32 -14.37
N HIS A 104 -6.16 8.19 -13.70
CA HIS A 104 -5.18 7.84 -12.67
C HIS A 104 -4.02 7.11 -13.34
N GLY A 105 -2.85 7.72 -13.28
CA GLY A 105 -1.59 7.13 -13.76
C GLY A 105 -0.64 6.83 -12.58
N THR A 106 0.57 6.39 -12.92
CA THR A 106 1.60 6.12 -11.91
C THR A 106 2.17 7.44 -11.37
N ALA A 107 1.80 7.78 -10.13
CA ALA A 107 2.17 9.00 -9.40
C ALA A 107 1.61 10.33 -9.95
N TYR A 108 0.60 10.30 -10.79
CA TYR A 108 -0.16 11.48 -11.22
C TYR A 108 -1.65 11.19 -11.40
N THR A 109 -2.45 12.25 -11.37
CA THR A 109 -3.88 12.21 -11.69
C THR A 109 -4.19 13.34 -12.63
N LYS A 110 -4.87 13.06 -13.74
CA LYS A 110 -5.32 14.04 -14.72
C LYS A 110 -6.84 14.04 -14.78
N MET A 111 -7.47 15.21 -14.68
CA MET A 111 -8.91 15.39 -14.80
C MET A 111 -9.20 16.33 -15.94
N MET A 112 -10.09 15.90 -16.85
CA MET A 112 -10.57 16.69 -17.97
C MET A 112 -12.06 16.92 -17.82
N ALA A 113 -12.52 18.13 -18.16
CA ALA A 113 -13.93 18.45 -18.12
C ALA A 113 -14.33 19.44 -19.21
N ASP A 114 -15.50 19.17 -19.80
CA ASP A 114 -16.16 20.02 -20.78
C ASP A 114 -17.50 20.52 -20.23
N TYR A 115 -17.61 21.83 -20.08
CA TYR A 115 -18.85 22.48 -19.69
C TYR A 115 -18.95 23.87 -20.28
N SER A 116 -20.13 24.26 -20.79
CA SER A 116 -20.38 25.58 -21.33
C SER A 116 -19.37 26.01 -22.42
N GLU A 117 -18.96 25.08 -23.30
CA GLU A 117 -17.96 25.26 -24.37
C GLU A 117 -16.56 25.66 -23.86
N ILE A 118 -16.29 25.41 -22.57
CA ILE A 118 -14.97 25.54 -21.96
C ILE A 118 -14.47 24.15 -21.64
N HIS A 119 -13.27 23.84 -22.13
CA HIS A 119 -12.49 22.65 -21.74
C HIS A 119 -11.51 23.02 -20.65
N SER A 120 -11.40 22.18 -19.62
CA SER A 120 -10.38 22.29 -18.58
C SER A 120 -9.65 20.96 -18.39
N GLU A 121 -8.33 21.03 -18.26
CA GLU A 121 -7.50 19.89 -17.90
C GLU A 121 -6.67 20.25 -16.67
N VAL A 122 -6.78 19.46 -15.59
CA VAL A 122 -5.97 19.60 -14.38
C VAL A 122 -5.09 18.37 -14.21
N ARG A 123 -3.80 18.57 -14.00
CA ARG A 123 -2.83 17.54 -13.66
C ARG A 123 -2.34 17.74 -12.24
N TYR A 124 -2.56 16.73 -11.39
CA TYR A 124 -2.10 16.68 -10.00
C TYR A 124 -0.91 15.73 -9.90
N TYR A 125 0.21 16.22 -9.39
CA TYR A 125 1.40 15.41 -9.16
C TYR A 125 2.30 16.02 -8.08
N VAL A 126 3.21 15.20 -7.55
CA VAL A 126 4.31 15.63 -6.68
C VAL A 126 5.60 15.45 -7.47
N PRO A 127 6.39 16.51 -7.73
CA PRO A 127 7.66 16.37 -8.44
C PRO A 127 8.62 15.46 -7.68
N LEU A 128 9.51 14.77 -8.38
CA LEU A 128 10.50 13.88 -7.76
C LEU A 128 11.32 14.63 -6.69
N GLU A 129 11.49 13.98 -5.53
CA GLU A 129 12.25 14.49 -4.38
C GLU A 129 11.74 15.83 -3.79
N GLN A 130 10.52 16.24 -4.13
CA GLN A 130 9.94 17.48 -3.60
C GLN A 130 8.90 17.21 -2.49
N SER A 131 8.69 18.21 -1.63
CA SER A 131 7.72 18.20 -0.55
C SER A 131 6.59 19.23 -0.78
N TYR A 132 6.10 19.28 -2.02
CA TYR A 132 4.92 20.03 -2.43
C TYR A 132 4.26 19.36 -3.63
N GLU A 133 2.99 19.66 -3.84
CA GLU A 133 2.23 19.18 -5.00
C GLU A 133 1.91 20.31 -5.97
N VAL A 134 1.79 19.95 -7.23
CA VAL A 134 1.51 20.80 -8.38
C VAL A 134 0.12 20.47 -8.91
N TRP A 135 -0.70 21.51 -9.11
CA TRP A 135 -2.00 21.43 -9.78
C TRP A 135 -1.92 22.29 -11.06
N SER A 136 -1.45 21.69 -12.14
CA SER A 136 -1.31 22.35 -13.44
C SER A 136 -2.65 22.37 -14.15
N LEU A 137 -3.21 23.56 -14.40
CA LEU A 137 -4.49 23.77 -15.08
C LEU A 137 -4.28 24.37 -16.46
N ALA A 138 -4.83 23.73 -17.49
CA ALA A 138 -5.03 24.29 -18.83
C ALA A 138 -6.52 24.55 -19.06
N VAL A 139 -6.87 25.74 -19.57
CA VAL A 139 -8.25 26.12 -19.90
C VAL A 139 -8.33 26.55 -21.35
N THR A 140 -9.20 25.91 -22.15
CA THR A 140 -9.41 26.19 -23.57
C THR A 140 -10.83 26.70 -23.82
N ASN A 141 -10.96 27.74 -24.59
CA ASN A 141 -12.26 28.28 -25.03
C ASN A 141 -12.64 27.71 -26.41
N TYR A 142 -13.60 26.80 -26.44
CA TYR A 142 -14.14 26.25 -27.69
C TYR A 142 -15.32 27.04 -28.27
N SER A 143 -15.78 28.09 -27.57
CA SER A 143 -16.86 28.94 -28.11
C SER A 143 -16.36 29.89 -29.19
N GLU A 144 -17.29 30.40 -29.98
CA GLU A 144 -16.99 31.36 -31.05
C GLU A 144 -16.77 32.81 -30.56
N LYS A 145 -16.88 33.04 -29.24
CA LYS A 145 -16.73 34.38 -28.65
C LYS A 145 -15.61 34.40 -27.60
N LYS A 146 -15.06 35.58 -27.39
CA LYS A 146 -14.13 35.81 -26.27
C LYS A 146 -14.85 35.55 -24.95
N ARG A 147 -14.19 34.80 -24.03
CA ARG A 147 -14.69 34.51 -22.68
C ARG A 147 -13.77 35.13 -21.63
N GLU A 148 -14.36 35.60 -20.55
CA GLU A 148 -13.64 36.02 -19.35
C GLU A 148 -14.04 35.11 -18.19
N LEU A 149 -13.10 34.33 -17.69
CA LEU A 149 -13.33 33.41 -16.59
C LEU A 149 -12.57 33.85 -15.33
N THR A 150 -13.26 33.93 -14.21
CA THR A 150 -12.58 33.95 -12.90
C THR A 150 -12.28 32.54 -12.48
N VAL A 151 -10.99 32.21 -12.37
CA VAL A 151 -10.50 30.91 -11.91
C VAL A 151 -10.09 31.05 -10.45
N THR A 152 -10.63 30.20 -9.57
CA THR A 152 -10.34 30.21 -8.14
C THR A 152 -9.86 28.83 -7.68
N GLY A 153 -8.58 28.74 -7.27
CA GLY A 153 -8.06 27.57 -6.57
C GLY A 153 -8.36 27.62 -5.08
N TYR A 154 -8.70 26.49 -4.48
CA TYR A 154 -9.00 26.36 -3.06
C TYR A 154 -8.35 25.13 -2.45
N ALA A 155 -7.66 25.31 -1.34
CA ALA A 155 -7.09 24.27 -0.49
C ALA A 155 -7.45 24.52 0.97
N GLU A 156 -7.96 23.50 1.68
CA GLU A 156 -8.26 23.64 3.10
C GLU A 156 -7.11 23.12 3.95
N PHE A 157 -6.40 24.03 4.62
CA PHE A 157 -5.34 23.64 5.54
C PHE A 157 -5.91 23.04 6.83
N THR A 158 -5.18 22.09 7.42
CA THR A 158 -5.42 21.77 8.83
C THR A 158 -4.89 22.91 9.72
N ASN A 159 -5.53 23.12 10.85
CA ASN A 159 -5.08 24.10 11.85
C ASN A 159 -4.00 23.52 12.78
N ASN A 160 -3.82 22.21 12.75
CA ASN A 160 -2.75 21.49 13.46
C ASN A 160 -2.16 20.42 12.54
N SER A 161 -0.85 20.18 12.63
CA SER A 161 -0.20 19.09 11.90
C SER A 161 -0.61 17.72 12.41
N ASN A 162 -0.92 17.59 13.70
CA ASN A 162 -1.47 16.38 14.28
C ASN A 162 -2.97 16.29 13.91
N TYR A 163 -3.33 15.20 13.23
CA TYR A 163 -4.69 14.96 12.72
C TYR A 163 -5.73 14.91 13.84
N GLU A 164 -5.44 14.22 14.94
CA GLU A 164 -6.36 14.08 16.07
C GLU A 164 -6.62 15.44 16.74
N GLN A 165 -5.57 16.24 16.97
CA GLN A 165 -5.71 17.58 17.54
C GLN A 165 -6.49 18.52 16.59
N ASP A 166 -6.31 18.40 15.30
CA ASP A 166 -7.06 19.19 14.32
C ASP A 166 -8.56 18.87 14.34
N GLN A 167 -8.95 17.59 14.57
CA GLN A 167 -10.33 17.16 14.49
C GLN A 167 -11.05 17.21 15.86
N VAL A 168 -10.39 16.79 16.93
CA VAL A 168 -11.02 16.62 18.24
C VAL A 168 -10.88 17.89 19.10
N ASN A 169 -9.75 18.61 18.98
CA ASN A 169 -9.46 19.81 19.76
C ASN A 169 -9.50 21.08 18.89
N LEU A 170 -10.57 21.24 18.13
CA LEU A 170 -10.69 22.29 17.13
C LEU A 170 -10.52 23.71 17.70
N GLN A 171 -11.09 23.97 18.88
CA GLN A 171 -10.97 25.29 19.55
C GLN A 171 -9.48 25.64 19.76
N TYR A 172 -8.70 24.74 20.32
CA TYR A 172 -7.27 24.98 20.54
C TYR A 172 -6.52 25.16 19.22
N SER A 173 -6.79 24.29 18.25
CA SER A 173 -6.16 24.35 16.93
C SER A 173 -6.42 25.65 16.18
N GLN A 174 -7.60 26.25 16.33
CA GLN A 174 -7.91 27.57 15.75
C GLN A 174 -7.05 28.69 16.35
N TYR A 175 -6.80 28.65 17.66
CA TYR A 175 -6.09 29.76 18.35
C TYR A 175 -4.57 29.75 18.13
N ILE A 176 -4.01 28.73 17.54
CA ILE A 176 -2.57 28.62 17.25
C ILE A 176 -2.23 28.83 15.77
N THR A 177 -3.20 29.21 14.93
CA THR A 177 -3.00 29.33 13.49
C THR A 177 -3.36 30.71 12.96
N GLN A 178 -2.61 31.14 11.98
CA GLN A 178 -2.91 32.34 11.20
C GLN A 178 -2.45 32.20 9.75
N THR A 179 -3.05 33.01 8.86
CA THR A 179 -2.65 33.08 7.46
C THR A 179 -2.38 34.50 7.03
N VAL A 180 -1.42 34.67 6.12
CA VAL A 180 -1.09 35.96 5.48
C VAL A 180 -0.90 35.75 3.97
N PHE A 181 -1.08 36.82 3.21
CA PHE A 181 -0.78 36.84 1.77
C PHE A 181 0.56 37.53 1.49
N ARG A 182 1.43 36.86 0.75
CA ARG A 182 2.71 37.40 0.30
C ARG A 182 3.04 36.89 -1.09
N GLY A 183 3.31 37.75 -2.04
CA GLY A 183 3.85 37.40 -3.35
C GLY A 183 3.17 36.20 -4.02
N ASN A 184 1.94 36.37 -4.50
CA ASN A 184 1.14 35.34 -5.18
C ASN A 184 0.87 34.07 -4.36
N ARG A 185 0.99 34.12 -3.02
CA ARG A 185 0.72 32.95 -2.16
C ARG A 185 0.07 33.30 -0.83
N VAL A 186 -0.83 32.45 -0.37
CA VAL A 186 -1.31 32.39 1.02
C VAL A 186 -0.32 31.55 1.82
N ARG A 187 0.15 32.08 2.93
CA ARG A 187 1.07 31.43 3.86
C ARG A 187 0.32 31.11 5.15
N GLN A 188 0.46 29.88 5.64
CA GLN A 188 -0.06 29.48 6.95
C GLN A 188 1.07 29.27 7.94
N MET A 189 0.91 29.84 9.11
CA MET A 189 1.73 29.56 10.29
C MET A 189 0.89 28.79 11.30
N ILE A 190 1.50 27.81 11.94
CA ILE A 190 0.96 27.14 13.11
C ILE A 190 1.98 27.35 14.25
N HIS A 191 1.52 27.87 15.38
CA HIS A 191 2.32 27.91 16.59
C HIS A 191 2.47 26.47 17.11
N ALA A 192 3.60 25.86 16.82
CA ALA A 192 3.86 24.49 17.26
C ALA A 192 4.65 24.52 18.55
N ASN A 193 4.41 23.71 19.52
CA ASN A 193 5.18 23.25 20.66
C ASN A 193 5.94 24.30 21.51
N LEU A 194 5.45 24.51 22.71
CA LEU A 194 6.18 25.19 23.82
C LEU A 194 7.57 24.57 24.07
N ASP A 195 7.73 23.27 23.84
CA ASP A 195 8.99 22.53 24.02
C ASP A 195 10.16 23.03 23.15
N ARG A 196 9.87 23.89 22.16
CA ARG A 196 10.88 24.51 21.29
C ARG A 196 11.23 25.93 21.68
N LEU A 197 10.58 26.50 22.69
CA LEU A 197 10.85 27.83 23.20
C LEU A 197 11.77 27.75 24.41
N GLU A 198 12.87 28.50 24.38
CA GLU A 198 13.72 28.72 25.55
C GLU A 198 13.07 29.73 26.51
N GLU A 199 13.38 29.62 27.80
CA GLU A 199 12.83 30.54 28.79
C GLU A 199 13.21 31.99 28.43
N GLY A 200 12.22 32.85 28.30
CA GLY A 200 12.39 34.27 27.92
C GLY A 200 12.46 34.52 26.42
N GLU A 201 12.37 33.47 25.58
CA GLU A 201 12.34 33.61 24.13
C GLU A 201 10.97 34.13 23.64
N ASN A 202 11.00 35.08 22.73
CA ASN A 202 9.74 35.55 22.13
C ASN A 202 9.26 34.56 21.07
N ILE A 203 8.01 34.12 21.18
CA ILE A 203 7.39 33.20 20.23
C ILE A 203 7.40 33.74 18.80
N ASP A 204 7.36 35.03 18.60
CA ASP A 204 7.43 35.65 17.26
C ASP A 204 8.73 35.34 16.53
N ASN A 205 9.81 35.11 17.26
CA ASN A 205 11.09 34.69 16.68
C ASN A 205 11.09 33.24 16.18
N LYS A 206 10.14 32.43 16.65
CA LYS A 206 9.94 31.04 16.23
C LYS A 206 8.74 30.89 15.28
N ASN A 207 8.04 31.96 14.97
CA ASN A 207 6.91 31.95 14.05
C ASN A 207 7.38 31.70 12.62
N VAL A 208 7.14 30.50 12.12
CA VAL A 208 7.50 30.08 10.78
C VAL A 208 6.26 29.77 9.97
N PHE A 209 6.06 30.53 8.89
CA PHE A 209 5.06 30.20 7.88
C PHE A 209 5.58 29.06 7.02
N ASN A 210 5.25 27.82 7.40
CA ASN A 210 5.81 26.62 6.80
C ASN A 210 4.88 25.93 5.79
N ARG A 211 3.65 26.41 5.64
CA ARG A 211 2.71 25.92 4.62
C ARG A 211 2.33 27.02 3.68
N PHE A 212 2.09 26.67 2.44
CA PHE A 212 1.72 27.63 1.42
C PHE A 212 0.71 27.06 0.42
N PHE A 213 -0.08 27.96 -0.14
CA PHE A 213 -0.86 27.77 -1.35
C PHE A 213 -0.52 28.91 -2.30
N GLY A 214 0.09 28.60 -3.44
CA GLY A 214 0.63 29.56 -4.40
C GLY A 214 -0.07 29.48 -5.75
N LEU A 215 0.01 30.58 -6.52
CA LEU A 215 -0.39 30.67 -7.93
C LEU A 215 0.80 31.14 -8.76
N ALA A 216 1.08 30.44 -9.84
CA ALA A 216 2.08 30.77 -10.84
C ALA A 216 1.47 30.82 -12.26
N GLY A 217 2.10 31.50 -13.18
CA GLY A 217 1.61 31.69 -14.56
C GLY A 217 0.60 32.83 -14.74
N ALA A 218 0.11 33.41 -13.63
CA ALA A 218 -0.76 34.58 -13.64
C ALA A 218 -0.67 35.37 -12.33
N ASP A 219 -1.12 36.63 -12.35
CA ASP A 219 -1.20 37.45 -11.14
C ASP A 219 -2.46 37.11 -10.33
N VAL A 220 -2.34 37.20 -9.02
CA VAL A 220 -3.49 37.04 -8.09
C VAL A 220 -4.33 38.31 -8.08
N ASN A 221 -5.59 38.21 -8.48
CA ASN A 221 -6.54 39.32 -8.44
C ASN A 221 -7.21 39.50 -7.06
N SER A 222 -7.49 38.40 -6.37
CA SER A 222 -7.97 38.41 -4.99
C SER A 222 -7.62 37.10 -4.28
N TRP A 223 -7.61 37.12 -2.95
CA TRP A 223 -7.20 35.98 -2.13
C TRP A 223 -8.07 35.86 -0.86
N CYS A 224 -8.02 34.67 -0.23
CA CYS A 224 -8.61 34.45 1.09
C CYS A 224 -7.85 33.39 1.85
N GLY A 225 -7.56 33.63 3.12
CA GLY A 225 -6.93 32.68 4.04
C GLY A 225 -7.90 32.19 5.13
N ASP A 226 -9.12 32.65 5.15
CA ASP A 226 -10.16 32.41 6.16
C ASP A 226 -11.31 31.61 5.52
N LYS A 227 -11.54 30.39 6.00
CA LYS A 227 -12.53 29.47 5.43
C LYS A 227 -13.96 30.05 5.47
N GLU A 228 -14.37 30.63 6.58
CA GLU A 228 -15.73 31.18 6.71
C GLU A 228 -15.96 32.35 5.76
N SER A 229 -14.95 33.19 5.58
CA SER A 229 -15.00 34.29 4.61
C SER A 229 -14.99 33.83 3.16
N PHE A 230 -14.43 32.66 2.87
CA PHE A 230 -14.47 32.03 1.54
C PHE A 230 -15.84 31.44 1.26
N LEU A 231 -16.33 30.59 2.17
CA LEU A 231 -17.60 29.88 1.99
C LEU A 231 -18.81 30.82 2.10
N GLY A 232 -18.81 31.71 3.08
CA GLY A 232 -20.00 32.46 3.48
C GLY A 232 -20.85 31.71 4.50
N ARG A 233 -21.70 32.42 5.22
CA ARG A 233 -22.56 31.83 6.25
C ARG A 233 -23.60 30.90 5.65
N TYR A 234 -23.64 29.66 6.14
CA TYR A 234 -24.55 28.58 5.70
C TYR A 234 -24.38 28.17 4.23
N HIS A 235 -23.26 28.54 3.59
CA HIS A 235 -22.87 28.01 2.29
C HIS A 235 -21.91 26.84 2.44
N GLY A 236 -21.92 25.94 1.44
CA GLY A 236 -21.00 24.82 1.35
C GLY A 236 -19.96 25.01 0.25
N TYR A 237 -19.15 23.98 0.05
CA TYR A 237 -18.16 23.96 -1.04
C TYR A 237 -18.80 23.99 -2.45
N ASN A 238 -20.07 23.58 -2.57
CA ASN A 238 -20.81 23.62 -3.84
C ASN A 238 -21.30 25.02 -4.24
N ASN A 239 -21.36 25.95 -3.29
CA ASN A 239 -21.88 27.31 -3.52
C ASN A 239 -21.14 28.35 -2.67
N PRO A 240 -19.80 28.42 -2.68
CA PRO A 240 -19.04 29.35 -1.84
C PRO A 240 -19.25 30.79 -2.31
N GLU A 241 -19.48 31.72 -1.37
CA GLU A 241 -19.75 33.11 -1.63
C GLU A 241 -18.63 33.78 -2.43
N GLY A 242 -17.35 33.42 -2.14
CA GLY A 242 -16.21 33.95 -2.87
C GLY A 242 -16.22 33.59 -4.36
N VAL A 243 -16.78 32.43 -4.74
CA VAL A 243 -16.94 32.01 -6.14
C VAL A 243 -18.19 32.64 -6.75
N ILE A 244 -19.34 32.65 -6.05
CA ILE A 244 -20.59 33.26 -6.54
C ILE A 244 -20.37 34.74 -6.87
N THR A 245 -19.70 35.49 -6.00
CA THR A 245 -19.41 36.94 -6.20
C THR A 245 -18.31 37.17 -7.23
N GLY A 246 -17.43 36.18 -7.48
CA GLY A 246 -16.27 36.30 -8.36
C GLY A 246 -15.14 37.14 -7.78
N LYS A 247 -15.17 37.39 -6.45
CA LYS A 247 -14.12 38.13 -5.75
C LYS A 247 -13.95 37.63 -4.32
N LEU A 248 -12.72 37.28 -3.96
CA LEU A 248 -12.36 36.88 -2.62
C LEU A 248 -12.21 38.07 -1.67
N SER A 249 -12.33 37.83 -0.37
CA SER A 249 -12.41 38.88 0.68
C SER A 249 -11.12 39.65 0.91
N ASN A 250 -9.96 39.17 0.45
CA ASN A 250 -8.62 39.64 0.79
C ASN A 250 -8.36 39.68 2.32
N LYS A 251 -8.90 38.68 3.01
CA LYS A 251 -8.79 38.49 4.46
C LYS A 251 -7.93 37.27 4.80
N GLY A 252 -6.98 37.43 5.71
CA GLY A 252 -6.27 36.34 6.35
C GLY A 252 -7.06 35.73 7.50
N ASN A 253 -6.71 34.50 7.87
CA ASN A 253 -7.20 33.83 9.06
C ASN A 253 -6.48 34.33 10.31
N TYR A 254 -7.21 34.50 11.39
CA TYR A 254 -6.70 34.70 12.75
C TYR A 254 -7.73 34.14 13.74
N ASN A 255 -7.39 33.03 14.40
CA ASN A 255 -8.25 32.33 15.35
C ASN A 255 -9.51 31.65 14.74
N GLU A 256 -9.48 31.31 13.45
CA GLU A 256 -10.55 30.63 12.74
C GLU A 256 -9.97 29.46 11.90
N ASN A 257 -10.78 28.78 11.10
CA ASN A 257 -10.32 27.74 10.20
C ASN A 257 -9.56 28.32 9.00
N SER A 258 -8.37 27.79 8.77
CA SER A 258 -7.48 28.24 7.69
C SER A 258 -7.84 27.63 6.33
N CYS A 259 -7.70 28.40 5.28
CA CYS A 259 -7.66 27.94 3.91
C CYS A 259 -6.61 28.70 3.08
N GLY A 260 -6.29 28.16 1.91
CA GLY A 260 -5.65 28.89 0.83
C GLY A 260 -6.64 29.05 -0.31
N ALA A 261 -7.06 30.26 -0.61
CA ALA A 261 -7.88 30.54 -1.79
C ALA A 261 -7.24 31.68 -2.58
N LEU A 262 -7.01 31.45 -3.88
CA LEU A 262 -6.39 32.41 -4.79
C LEU A 262 -7.22 32.47 -6.08
N SER A 263 -7.53 33.68 -6.55
CA SER A 263 -8.24 33.84 -7.81
C SER A 263 -7.50 34.72 -8.81
N THR A 264 -7.65 34.38 -10.09
CA THR A 264 -7.19 35.16 -11.24
C THR A 264 -8.27 35.25 -12.29
N VAL A 265 -8.14 36.20 -13.23
CA VAL A 265 -9.04 36.32 -14.37
C VAL A 265 -8.33 35.95 -15.65
N LEU A 266 -8.84 34.94 -16.34
CA LEU A 266 -8.36 34.50 -17.65
C LEU A 266 -9.28 35.06 -18.75
N SER A 267 -8.71 35.81 -19.66
CA SER A 267 -9.39 36.27 -20.89
C SER A 267 -8.96 35.41 -22.06
N LEU A 268 -9.90 34.69 -22.65
CA LEU A 268 -9.66 33.66 -23.67
C LEU A 268 -10.36 34.01 -24.98
N ALA A 269 -9.60 34.19 -26.05
CA ALA A 269 -10.16 34.29 -27.39
C ALA A 269 -10.71 32.93 -27.86
N PRO A 270 -11.55 32.87 -28.91
CA PRO A 270 -11.97 31.62 -29.51
C PRO A 270 -10.78 30.71 -29.89
N GLY A 271 -10.81 29.47 -29.44
CA GLY A 271 -9.74 28.48 -29.64
C GLY A 271 -8.48 28.70 -28.81
N GLU A 272 -8.42 29.74 -27.95
CA GLU A 272 -7.24 29.99 -27.11
C GLU A 272 -7.21 29.08 -25.88
N THR A 273 -5.99 28.57 -25.57
CA THR A 273 -5.66 27.86 -24.32
C THR A 273 -4.76 28.72 -23.46
N LYS A 274 -5.05 28.80 -22.16
CA LYS A 274 -4.15 29.38 -21.15
C LYS A 274 -3.85 28.39 -20.05
N GLU A 275 -2.61 28.42 -19.57
CA GLU A 275 -2.14 27.56 -18.49
C GLU A 275 -1.73 28.39 -17.27
N ILE A 276 -2.14 27.91 -16.09
CA ILE A 276 -1.73 28.40 -14.77
C ILE A 276 -1.50 27.23 -13.85
N THR A 277 -0.78 27.46 -12.76
CA THR A 277 -0.43 26.40 -11.80
C THR A 277 -0.70 26.85 -10.37
N PHE A 278 -1.46 26.03 -9.63
CA PHE A 278 -1.53 26.13 -8.19
C PHE A 278 -0.52 25.20 -7.54
N LEU A 279 0.03 25.60 -6.40
CA LEU A 279 1.09 24.93 -5.68
C LEU A 279 0.72 24.83 -4.20
N VAL A 280 0.82 23.67 -3.58
CA VAL A 280 0.57 23.49 -2.15
C VAL A 280 1.64 22.61 -1.53
N GLY A 281 2.14 23.00 -0.36
CA GLY A 281 3.17 22.22 0.30
C GLY A 281 3.59 22.75 1.67
N MET A 282 4.62 22.10 2.20
CA MET A 282 5.22 22.41 3.48
C MET A 282 6.67 22.86 3.27
N LYS A 283 6.85 24.17 3.18
CA LYS A 283 8.12 24.86 2.95
C LYS A 283 8.18 26.17 3.73
N ASP A 284 9.36 26.62 4.07
CA ASP A 284 9.51 27.95 4.66
C ASP A 284 9.13 29.07 3.68
N ASP A 285 9.12 30.31 4.14
CA ASP A 285 8.62 31.43 3.34
C ASP A 285 9.54 31.75 2.15
N ALA A 286 10.85 31.61 2.31
CA ALA A 286 11.81 31.85 1.24
C ALA A 286 11.72 30.77 0.16
N GLU A 287 11.80 29.51 0.54
CA GLU A 287 11.66 28.35 -0.36
C GLU A 287 10.31 28.40 -1.13
N ALA A 288 9.20 28.69 -0.44
CA ALA A 288 7.90 28.81 -1.09
C ALA A 288 7.87 29.93 -2.13
N GLY A 289 8.60 31.04 -1.90
CA GLY A 289 8.78 32.11 -2.88
C GLY A 289 9.56 31.68 -4.11
N GLU A 290 10.65 30.95 -3.92
CA GLU A 290 11.47 30.39 -5.00
C GLU A 290 10.70 29.37 -5.83
N ILE A 291 9.88 28.52 -5.18
CA ILE A 291 9.03 27.56 -5.87
C ILE A 291 8.02 28.27 -6.77
N VAL A 292 7.30 29.27 -6.28
CA VAL A 292 6.32 30.03 -7.10
C VAL A 292 7.01 30.72 -8.28
N GLU A 293 8.20 31.29 -8.10
CA GLU A 293 8.97 31.89 -9.20
C GLU A 293 9.50 30.85 -10.21
N HIS A 294 9.86 29.65 -9.74
CA HIS A 294 10.27 28.53 -10.62
C HIS A 294 9.17 28.19 -11.63
N TYR A 295 7.89 28.18 -11.22
CA TYR A 295 6.76 27.90 -12.10
C TYR A 295 6.24 29.12 -12.88
N LYS A 296 6.97 30.21 -12.98
CA LYS A 296 6.55 31.38 -13.75
C LYS A 296 6.24 31.05 -15.22
N ASN A 297 7.04 30.17 -15.83
CA ASN A 297 6.76 29.57 -17.14
C ASN A 297 6.18 28.17 -16.95
N CYS A 298 5.01 28.10 -16.32
CA CYS A 298 4.41 26.87 -15.82
C CYS A 298 4.25 25.77 -16.88
N GLN A 299 3.90 26.12 -18.11
CA GLN A 299 3.70 25.18 -19.21
C GLN A 299 4.93 24.29 -19.45
N ASP A 300 6.10 24.90 -19.63
CA ASP A 300 7.34 24.16 -19.92
C ASP A 300 7.84 23.38 -18.70
N VAL A 301 7.73 23.97 -17.51
CA VAL A 301 8.18 23.35 -16.26
C VAL A 301 7.31 22.15 -15.93
N CYS A 302 5.97 22.31 -15.89
CA CYS A 302 5.05 21.24 -15.54
C CYS A 302 5.09 20.08 -16.53
N LYS A 303 5.26 20.38 -17.83
CA LYS A 303 5.39 19.32 -18.85
C LYS A 303 6.65 18.48 -18.62
N ARG A 304 7.80 19.12 -18.45
CA ARG A 304 9.07 18.42 -18.21
C ARG A 304 9.02 17.58 -16.94
N GLU A 305 8.59 18.14 -15.84
CA GLU A 305 8.52 17.44 -14.54
C GLU A 305 7.58 16.24 -14.57
N LEU A 306 6.45 16.37 -15.25
CA LEU A 306 5.51 15.26 -15.40
C LEU A 306 6.10 14.15 -16.30
N GLU A 307 6.80 14.51 -17.39
CA GLU A 307 7.50 13.56 -18.25
C GLU A 307 8.59 12.80 -17.45
N GLU A 308 9.43 13.51 -16.68
CA GLU A 308 10.47 12.93 -15.81
C GLU A 308 9.85 11.99 -14.75
N LEU A 309 8.74 12.38 -14.14
CA LEU A 309 8.03 11.57 -13.15
C LEU A 309 7.48 10.27 -13.76
N ILE A 310 6.85 10.35 -14.94
CA ILE A 310 6.32 9.21 -15.67
C ILE A 310 7.47 8.27 -16.08
N GLU A 311 8.55 8.80 -16.61
CA GLU A 311 9.74 8.03 -17.00
C GLU A 311 10.34 7.29 -15.81
N TYR A 312 10.48 7.95 -14.68
CA TYR A 312 10.97 7.32 -13.44
C TYR A 312 10.10 6.11 -13.03
N TRP A 313 8.78 6.29 -12.90
CA TRP A 313 7.90 5.21 -12.45
C TRP A 313 7.77 4.09 -13.48
N HIS A 314 7.69 4.41 -14.77
CA HIS A 314 7.69 3.41 -15.82
C HIS A 314 9.00 2.63 -15.87
N GLY A 315 10.13 3.31 -15.58
CA GLY A 315 11.43 2.68 -15.41
C GLY A 315 11.42 1.64 -14.28
N GLN A 316 10.97 2.03 -13.07
CA GLN A 316 10.85 1.10 -11.94
C GLN A 316 9.99 -0.13 -12.27
N LEU A 317 8.86 0.08 -12.92
CA LEU A 317 7.96 -1.02 -13.29
C LEU A 317 8.54 -1.92 -14.41
N SER A 318 9.45 -1.42 -15.24
CA SER A 318 10.01 -2.16 -16.38
C SER A 318 10.98 -3.29 -15.99
N HIS A 319 11.46 -3.31 -14.73
CA HIS A 319 12.37 -4.35 -14.25
C HIS A 319 11.75 -5.76 -14.19
N PHE A 320 10.42 -5.83 -14.19
CA PHE A 320 9.68 -7.09 -14.28
C PHE A 320 8.41 -6.90 -15.09
N GLN A 321 8.31 -7.55 -16.26
CA GLN A 321 7.14 -7.44 -17.14
C GLN A 321 6.74 -8.82 -17.66
N ILE A 322 5.44 -9.05 -17.81
CA ILE A 322 4.89 -10.30 -18.32
C ILE A 322 3.97 -10.09 -19.52
N ARG A 323 3.88 -11.09 -20.35
CA ARG A 323 2.90 -11.17 -21.44
C ARG A 323 2.26 -12.56 -21.42
N THR A 324 1.06 -12.63 -20.85
CA THR A 324 0.28 -13.87 -20.73
C THR A 324 -1.04 -13.76 -21.50
N PRO A 325 -1.78 -14.86 -21.67
CA PRO A 325 -3.12 -14.83 -22.27
C PRO A 325 -4.18 -14.06 -21.47
N SER A 326 -3.93 -13.72 -20.18
CA SER A 326 -4.87 -12.96 -19.33
C SER A 326 -4.51 -11.47 -19.28
N PRO A 327 -5.33 -10.58 -19.87
CA PRO A 327 -5.14 -9.14 -19.76
C PRO A 327 -5.18 -8.64 -18.30
N GLU A 328 -6.09 -9.18 -17.48
CA GLU A 328 -6.24 -8.81 -16.07
C GLU A 328 -4.99 -9.16 -15.26
N PHE A 329 -4.37 -10.29 -15.53
CA PHE A 329 -3.11 -10.68 -14.90
C PHE A 329 -1.97 -9.78 -15.34
N ASN A 330 -1.87 -9.50 -16.65
CA ASN A 330 -0.84 -8.63 -17.19
C ASN A 330 -0.93 -7.22 -16.59
N THR A 331 -2.10 -6.60 -16.58
CA THR A 331 -2.26 -5.23 -16.05
C THR A 331 -1.96 -5.12 -14.56
N MET A 332 -2.36 -6.13 -13.78
CA MET A 332 -2.05 -6.15 -12.34
C MET A 332 -0.54 -6.31 -12.07
N ILE A 333 0.10 -7.30 -12.68
CA ILE A 333 1.52 -7.58 -12.43
C ILE A 333 2.42 -6.49 -13.02
N ASN A 334 2.16 -6.05 -14.25
CA ASN A 334 3.02 -5.09 -14.95
C ASN A 334 2.89 -3.66 -14.44
N THR A 335 1.74 -3.30 -13.84
CA THR A 335 1.47 -1.91 -13.48
C THR A 335 0.84 -1.79 -12.10
N TRP A 336 -0.42 -2.23 -11.93
CA TRP A 336 -1.22 -1.75 -10.81
C TRP A 336 -0.89 -2.42 -9.48
N ASN A 337 -0.67 -3.74 -9.44
CA ASN A 337 -0.22 -4.38 -8.22
C ASN A 337 1.24 -4.01 -7.88
N ALA A 338 2.10 -3.88 -8.89
CA ALA A 338 3.47 -3.40 -8.69
C ALA A 338 3.49 -1.98 -8.10
N TYR A 339 2.69 -1.07 -8.65
CA TYR A 339 2.55 0.29 -8.11
C TYR A 339 1.93 0.28 -6.70
N ASN A 340 0.93 -0.56 -6.44
CA ASN A 340 0.34 -0.74 -5.10
C ASN A 340 1.37 -1.27 -4.09
N CYS A 341 2.28 -2.17 -4.51
CA CYS A 341 3.41 -2.63 -3.69
C CYS A 341 4.33 -1.46 -3.30
N PHE A 342 4.71 -0.60 -4.24
CA PHE A 342 5.53 0.59 -3.94
C PHE A 342 4.83 1.52 -2.95
N MET A 343 3.55 1.83 -3.14
CA MET A 343 2.81 2.72 -2.23
C MET A 343 2.71 2.12 -0.82
N THR A 344 2.44 0.83 -0.71
CA THR A 344 2.39 0.12 0.56
C THR A 344 3.77 0.05 1.22
N PHE A 345 4.82 -0.21 0.46
CA PHE A 345 6.21 -0.20 0.92
C PHE A 345 6.65 1.17 1.46
N ILE A 346 6.26 2.27 0.80
CA ILE A 346 6.64 3.63 1.21
C ILE A 346 5.95 4.01 2.51
N TRP A 347 4.63 3.85 2.61
CA TRP A 347 3.83 4.40 3.71
C TRP A 347 3.26 3.36 4.68
N SER A 348 3.45 2.07 4.44
CA SER A 348 2.87 1.00 5.27
C SER A 348 1.36 1.24 5.47
N ARG A 349 0.87 1.21 6.71
CA ARG A 349 -0.53 1.50 7.07
C ARG A 349 -0.73 2.93 7.60
N ALA A 350 0.31 3.77 7.51
CA ALA A 350 0.34 5.07 8.19
C ALA A 350 -0.46 6.17 7.50
N ALA A 351 -0.81 6.02 6.21
CA ALA A 351 -1.46 7.06 5.41
C ALA A 351 -2.71 6.55 4.67
N SER A 352 -3.49 5.67 5.26
CA SER A 352 -4.72 5.17 4.65
C SER A 352 -5.74 6.29 4.40
N PHE A 353 -6.41 6.22 3.26
CA PHE A 353 -7.50 7.13 2.93
C PHE A 353 -8.69 7.00 3.88
N THR A 354 -9.06 5.77 4.23
CA THR A 354 -10.27 5.48 5.02
C THR A 354 -10.12 5.87 6.49
N TYR A 355 -9.01 5.54 7.15
CA TYR A 355 -8.75 5.95 8.54
C TYR A 355 -7.81 7.13 8.66
N CYS A 356 -7.60 7.82 7.55
CA CYS A 356 -6.98 9.13 7.50
C CYS A 356 -5.61 9.23 8.18
N GLY A 357 -4.81 8.17 8.15
CA GLY A 357 -3.44 8.19 8.65
C GLY A 357 -3.33 8.38 10.16
N LEU A 358 -4.12 7.69 10.96
CA LEU A 358 -4.05 7.77 12.43
C LEU A 358 -2.77 7.15 13.03
N ARG A 359 -2.06 6.30 12.31
CA ARG A 359 -0.83 5.65 12.80
C ARG A 359 0.39 6.52 12.56
N ASN A 360 1.26 6.60 13.56
CA ASN A 360 2.49 7.38 13.51
C ASN A 360 3.74 6.50 13.52
N GLY A 361 3.82 5.59 12.56
CA GLY A 361 4.95 4.67 12.44
C GLY A 361 4.64 3.48 11.55
N TYR A 362 5.59 2.56 11.50
CA TYR A 362 5.52 1.33 10.72
C TYR A 362 5.16 0.14 11.61
N GLY A 363 4.14 -0.64 11.27
CA GLY A 363 3.94 -1.96 11.88
C GLY A 363 5.09 -2.88 11.46
N TYR A 364 5.73 -3.56 12.41
CA TYR A 364 6.93 -4.35 12.14
C TYR A 364 6.65 -5.43 11.07
N ARG A 365 5.76 -6.36 11.37
CA ARG A 365 5.43 -7.47 10.45
C ARG A 365 4.84 -7.01 9.12
N ASP A 366 4.03 -5.92 9.17
CA ASP A 366 3.45 -5.34 7.98
C ASP A 366 4.53 -4.87 7.01
N THR A 367 5.47 -4.07 7.52
CA THR A 367 6.53 -3.45 6.70
C THR A 367 7.52 -4.49 6.20
N VAL A 368 7.92 -5.46 7.04
CA VAL A 368 8.83 -6.54 6.61
C VAL A 368 8.23 -7.37 5.48
N GLN A 369 6.92 -7.65 5.52
CA GLN A 369 6.23 -8.33 4.42
C GLN A 369 6.08 -7.46 3.17
N ASP A 370 5.78 -6.16 3.35
CA ASP A 370 5.61 -5.23 2.23
C ASP A 370 6.87 -5.11 1.38
N ILE A 371 8.06 -5.21 1.99
CA ILE A 371 9.35 -5.21 1.29
C ILE A 371 9.40 -6.32 0.24
N GLN A 372 8.84 -7.49 0.51
CA GLN A 372 8.89 -8.63 -0.42
C GLN A 372 8.23 -8.33 -1.78
N GLY A 373 7.25 -7.43 -1.81
CA GLY A 373 6.56 -7.04 -3.03
C GLY A 373 7.37 -6.15 -3.97
N VAL A 374 8.49 -5.56 -3.51
CA VAL A 374 9.31 -4.64 -4.31
C VAL A 374 10.74 -5.14 -4.55
N ILE A 375 11.19 -6.20 -3.91
CA ILE A 375 12.58 -6.71 -4.03
C ILE A 375 12.96 -6.97 -5.49
N HIS A 376 12.08 -7.57 -6.27
CA HIS A 376 12.33 -7.92 -7.68
C HIS A 376 12.22 -6.71 -8.64
N LEU A 377 11.75 -5.57 -8.16
CA LEU A 377 11.60 -4.31 -8.92
C LEU A 377 12.66 -3.28 -8.53
N ALA A 378 12.97 -3.16 -7.24
CA ALA A 378 13.85 -2.11 -6.69
C ALA A 378 14.65 -2.64 -5.49
N PRO A 379 15.60 -3.57 -5.69
CA PRO A 379 16.36 -4.19 -4.61
C PRO A 379 17.18 -3.19 -3.78
N GLU A 380 17.62 -2.07 -4.37
CA GLU A 380 18.35 -1.01 -3.67
C GLU A 380 17.47 -0.29 -2.66
N MET A 381 16.21 -0.02 -3.01
CA MET A 381 15.25 0.55 -2.06
C MET A 381 14.86 -0.47 -0.99
N ALA A 382 14.72 -1.73 -1.38
CA ALA A 382 14.35 -2.82 -0.49
C ALA A 382 15.40 -3.02 0.62
N VAL A 383 16.69 -3.03 0.30
CA VAL A 383 17.74 -3.25 1.30
C VAL A 383 17.82 -2.14 2.34
N GLU A 384 17.61 -0.88 1.96
CA GLU A 384 17.55 0.22 2.92
C GLU A 384 16.40 0.03 3.92
N LYS A 385 15.25 -0.40 3.46
CA LYS A 385 14.13 -0.71 4.35
C LYS A 385 14.37 -1.97 5.19
N ILE A 386 15.07 -2.98 4.66
CA ILE A 386 15.49 -4.17 5.43
C ILE A 386 16.44 -3.75 6.56
N ARG A 387 17.45 -2.91 6.29
CA ARG A 387 18.34 -2.35 7.33
C ARG A 387 17.57 -1.62 8.41
N PHE A 388 16.62 -0.78 8.00
CA PHE A 388 15.75 -0.05 8.92
C PHE A 388 14.92 -1.01 9.79
N MET A 389 14.34 -2.07 9.23
CA MET A 389 13.54 -3.02 10.00
C MET A 389 14.39 -3.96 10.89
N LEU A 390 15.61 -4.32 10.45
CA LEU A 390 16.56 -5.04 11.30
C LEU A 390 16.98 -4.17 12.51
N SER A 391 17.21 -2.87 12.30
CA SER A 391 17.53 -1.96 13.41
C SER A 391 16.36 -1.74 14.38
N ALA A 392 15.16 -2.14 14.03
CA ALA A 392 13.98 -2.14 14.90
C ALA A 392 13.71 -3.49 15.58
N GLN A 393 14.58 -4.49 15.39
CA GLN A 393 14.59 -5.70 16.19
C GLN A 393 15.23 -5.40 17.57
N VAL A 394 14.62 -5.91 18.62
CA VAL A 394 15.14 -5.78 20.00
C VAL A 394 16.27 -6.79 20.22
N ASP A 395 17.21 -6.51 21.12
CA ASP A 395 18.36 -7.39 21.41
C ASP A 395 17.97 -8.80 21.89
N ASN A 396 16.74 -8.97 22.40
CA ASN A 396 16.17 -10.27 22.75
C ASN A 396 15.68 -11.08 21.53
N GLY A 397 15.71 -10.51 20.32
CA GLY A 397 15.30 -11.12 19.06
C GLY A 397 13.86 -10.83 18.62
N GLY A 398 13.03 -10.22 19.46
CA GLY A 398 11.67 -9.78 19.09
C GLY A 398 11.66 -8.50 18.26
N GLY A 399 10.60 -8.25 17.50
CA GLY A 399 10.40 -6.98 16.78
C GLY A 399 9.66 -5.95 17.63
N LEU A 400 9.95 -4.65 17.44
CA LEU A 400 9.11 -3.57 17.97
C LEU A 400 7.75 -3.59 17.28
N PRO A 401 6.62 -3.83 17.94
CA PRO A 401 5.30 -3.91 17.27
C PRO A 401 4.95 -2.68 16.43
N LEU A 402 5.39 -1.49 16.86
CA LEU A 402 5.34 -0.23 16.13
C LEU A 402 6.72 0.41 16.10
N VAL A 403 7.25 0.65 14.90
CA VAL A 403 8.50 1.37 14.65
C VAL A 403 8.18 2.82 14.35
N LYS A 404 8.58 3.74 15.21
CA LYS A 404 8.27 5.17 15.06
C LYS A 404 8.95 5.78 13.85
N PHE A 405 8.38 6.82 13.23
CA PHE A 405 9.07 7.60 12.18
C PHE A 405 10.36 8.28 12.70
N THR A 406 10.44 8.49 14.01
CA THR A 406 11.62 9.03 14.72
C THR A 406 12.52 7.95 15.31
N HIS A 407 12.41 6.71 14.80
CA HIS A 407 13.19 5.57 15.30
C HIS A 407 14.68 5.91 15.43
N ASN A 408 15.25 5.61 16.61
CA ASN A 408 16.63 5.89 16.97
C ASN A 408 17.31 4.60 17.44
N PRO A 409 17.92 3.83 16.56
CA PRO A 409 18.53 2.55 16.87
C PRO A 409 19.53 2.63 18.05
N GLY A 410 19.51 1.63 18.91
CA GLY A 410 20.33 1.55 20.11
C GLY A 410 19.79 2.30 21.33
N HIS A 411 18.68 3.04 21.19
CA HIS A 411 18.14 3.92 22.24
C HIS A 411 16.61 3.83 22.40
N GLU A 412 15.95 2.86 21.74
CA GLU A 412 14.50 2.72 21.85
C GLU A 412 14.09 2.02 23.14
N ASP A 413 12.99 2.49 23.71
CA ASP A 413 12.24 1.72 24.68
C ASP A 413 11.54 0.53 23.97
N THR A 414 11.22 -0.52 24.73
CA THR A 414 10.67 -1.78 24.23
C THR A 414 9.29 -2.05 24.83
N PRO A 415 8.53 -3.04 24.38
CA PRO A 415 7.27 -3.45 25.03
C PRO A 415 7.39 -3.80 26.53
N ASP A 416 8.60 -4.03 27.03
CA ASP A 416 8.87 -4.26 28.46
C ASP A 416 8.91 -2.94 29.26
N ASP A 417 8.96 -1.78 28.59
CA ASP A 417 9.05 -0.46 29.20
C ASP A 417 7.66 0.24 29.16
N ALA A 418 7.25 0.78 30.30
CA ALA A 418 5.96 1.48 30.41
C ALA A 418 5.84 2.71 29.48
N SER A 419 6.95 3.39 29.20
CA SER A 419 7.04 4.53 28.29
C SER A 419 6.70 4.14 26.86
N TYR A 420 7.22 3.01 26.37
CA TYR A 420 6.88 2.49 25.05
C TYR A 420 5.37 2.19 24.94
N VAL A 421 4.81 1.52 25.95
CA VAL A 421 3.39 1.17 25.97
C VAL A 421 2.51 2.42 25.98
N GLN A 422 2.89 3.43 26.75
CA GLN A 422 2.16 4.70 26.81
C GLN A 422 2.20 5.45 25.48
N GLU A 423 3.34 5.46 24.80
CA GLU A 423 3.54 6.18 23.54
C GLU A 423 2.88 5.45 22.35
N THR A 424 3.01 4.14 22.28
CA THR A 424 2.62 3.36 21.10
C THR A 424 1.29 2.63 21.24
N GLY A 425 0.83 2.40 22.47
CA GLY A 425 -0.36 1.57 22.76
C GLY A 425 -0.14 0.06 22.59
N HIS A 426 1.12 -0.41 22.46
CA HIS A 426 1.45 -1.82 22.28
C HIS A 426 2.07 -2.42 23.55
N PRO A 427 1.31 -3.17 24.36
CA PRO A 427 1.74 -3.62 25.68
C PRO A 427 2.60 -4.89 25.67
N ALA A 428 2.82 -5.54 24.53
CA ALA A 428 3.56 -6.78 24.45
C ALA A 428 4.04 -7.08 23.01
N TYR A 429 5.06 -7.94 22.92
CA TYR A 429 5.53 -8.48 21.64
C TYR A 429 4.45 -9.30 20.93
N ARG A 430 4.53 -9.36 19.61
CA ARG A 430 3.75 -10.28 18.78
C ARG A 430 4.59 -11.50 18.43
N ALA A 431 3.91 -12.63 18.27
CA ALA A 431 4.59 -13.91 18.09
C ALA A 431 5.30 -14.06 16.75
N ASP A 432 4.81 -13.37 15.71
CA ASP A 432 5.25 -13.54 14.34
C ASP A 432 6.15 -12.40 13.81
N ASP A 433 6.28 -11.28 14.53
CA ASP A 433 6.97 -10.07 14.02
C ASP A 433 8.36 -10.41 13.43
N ALA A 434 9.26 -10.97 14.22
CA ALA A 434 10.63 -11.24 13.81
C ALA A 434 10.76 -12.42 12.83
N LEU A 435 9.75 -13.30 12.75
CA LEU A 435 9.77 -14.44 11.82
C LEU A 435 9.61 -14.02 10.36
N TRP A 436 9.04 -12.85 10.09
CA TRP A 436 8.94 -12.31 8.74
C TRP A 436 10.27 -11.82 8.17
N LEU A 437 11.30 -11.61 9.00
CA LEU A 437 12.65 -11.28 8.54
C LEU A 437 13.24 -12.37 7.65
N PHE A 438 12.97 -13.66 7.96
CA PHE A 438 13.58 -14.78 7.25
C PHE A 438 13.25 -14.80 5.76
N PRO A 439 11.97 -14.88 5.33
CA PRO A 439 11.67 -14.84 3.90
C PRO A 439 12.09 -13.54 3.23
N THR A 440 12.05 -12.40 3.94
CA THR A 440 12.41 -11.10 3.38
C THR A 440 13.91 -10.98 3.11
N VAL A 441 14.76 -11.31 4.09
CA VAL A 441 16.22 -11.31 3.93
C VAL A 441 16.65 -12.36 2.89
N TYR A 442 16.06 -13.55 2.94
CA TYR A 442 16.34 -14.62 1.97
C TYR A 442 16.05 -14.19 0.53
N LYS A 443 14.87 -13.60 0.29
CA LYS A 443 14.47 -13.09 -1.03
C LYS A 443 15.41 -12.02 -1.53
N TYR A 444 15.83 -11.09 -0.67
CA TYR A 444 16.78 -10.03 -1.06
C TYR A 444 18.15 -10.63 -1.45
N VAL A 445 18.70 -11.49 -0.61
CA VAL A 445 20.01 -12.14 -0.89
C VAL A 445 19.93 -12.99 -2.15
N SER A 446 18.85 -13.77 -2.30
CA SER A 446 18.62 -14.62 -3.47
C SER A 446 18.40 -13.80 -4.75
N GLU A 447 17.66 -12.71 -4.70
CA GLU A 447 17.42 -11.83 -5.86
C GLU A 447 18.73 -11.17 -6.34
N THR A 448 19.51 -10.65 -5.40
CA THR A 448 20.71 -9.86 -5.73
C THR A 448 21.99 -10.67 -5.84
N GLY A 449 22.04 -11.87 -5.24
CA GLY A 449 23.27 -12.64 -5.05
C GLY A 449 24.21 -12.05 -4.00
N ASN A 450 23.77 -11.00 -3.26
CA ASN A 450 24.58 -10.33 -2.25
C ASN A 450 24.62 -11.09 -0.91
N VAL A 451 25.31 -12.23 -0.88
CA VAL A 451 25.42 -13.03 0.35
C VAL A 451 26.23 -12.31 1.44
N ALA A 452 27.13 -11.39 1.06
CA ALA A 452 27.92 -10.58 2.01
C ALA A 452 27.03 -9.71 2.93
N PHE A 453 25.78 -9.44 2.55
CA PHE A 453 24.81 -8.74 3.41
C PHE A 453 24.63 -9.44 4.76
N MET A 454 24.81 -10.75 4.83
CA MET A 454 24.71 -11.52 6.07
C MET A 454 25.79 -11.15 7.12
N ASP A 455 26.89 -10.54 6.68
CA ASP A 455 28.00 -10.09 7.54
C ASP A 455 27.90 -8.60 7.93
N GLU A 456 26.93 -7.89 7.38
CA GLU A 456 26.71 -6.49 7.71
C GLU A 456 26.25 -6.35 9.16
N VAL A 457 26.90 -5.44 9.92
CA VAL A 457 26.60 -5.18 11.32
C VAL A 457 25.55 -4.09 11.40
N ILE A 458 24.45 -4.40 12.11
CA ILE A 458 23.30 -3.51 12.29
C ILE A 458 22.99 -3.39 13.78
N PRO A 459 22.71 -2.18 14.31
CA PRO A 459 22.32 -2.02 15.71
C PRO A 459 20.94 -2.64 15.97
N PHE A 460 20.72 -3.14 17.18
CA PHE A 460 19.38 -3.45 17.68
C PHE A 460 18.64 -2.17 18.10
N ALA A 461 17.33 -2.27 18.31
CA ALA A 461 16.49 -1.13 18.64
C ALA A 461 16.91 -0.48 19.99
N ASN A 462 17.18 -1.28 21.00
CA ASN A 462 17.39 -0.81 22.37
C ASN A 462 18.87 -0.70 22.77
N LYS A 463 19.72 -1.60 22.34
CA LYS A 463 21.16 -1.61 22.68
C LYS A 463 21.92 -2.65 21.86
N ASP A 464 23.24 -2.53 21.81
CA ASP A 464 24.14 -3.44 21.10
C ASP A 464 23.95 -3.45 19.57
N GLU A 465 24.79 -4.19 18.88
CA GLU A 465 24.74 -4.41 17.44
C GLU A 465 25.24 -5.83 17.11
N ALA A 466 24.84 -6.36 15.97
CA ALA A 466 25.28 -7.67 15.52
C ALA A 466 25.19 -7.79 13.99
N THR A 467 25.76 -8.86 13.43
CA THR A 467 25.59 -9.17 12.02
C THR A 467 24.15 -9.55 11.68
N VAL A 468 23.72 -9.36 10.42
CA VAL A 468 22.40 -9.79 9.96
C VAL A 468 22.16 -11.27 10.27
N TYR A 469 23.19 -12.12 10.09
CA TYR A 469 23.11 -13.54 10.46
C TYR A 469 22.79 -13.75 11.94
N GLU A 470 23.40 -12.96 12.84
CA GLU A 470 23.13 -13.04 14.26
C GLU A 470 21.75 -12.47 14.60
N HIS A 471 21.26 -11.43 13.92
CA HIS A 471 19.88 -10.96 14.03
C HIS A 471 18.87 -12.08 13.80
N LEU A 472 19.07 -12.89 12.75
CA LEU A 472 18.21 -14.03 12.44
C LEU A 472 18.35 -15.14 13.52
N LYS A 473 19.56 -15.44 14.00
CA LYS A 473 19.76 -16.40 15.11
C LYS A 473 19.01 -15.96 16.38
N ARG A 474 19.05 -14.65 16.73
CA ARG A 474 18.29 -14.13 17.88
C ARG A 474 16.78 -14.19 17.68
N ALA A 475 16.26 -14.04 16.46
CA ALA A 475 14.83 -14.22 16.18
C ALA A 475 14.38 -15.68 16.40
N ILE A 476 15.23 -16.68 16.06
CA ILE A 476 14.98 -18.10 16.41
C ILE A 476 14.97 -18.27 17.94
N ALA A 477 15.99 -17.73 18.63
CA ALA A 477 16.09 -17.81 20.08
C ALA A 477 14.91 -17.13 20.80
N PHE A 478 14.39 -16.02 20.25
CA PHE A 478 13.19 -15.38 20.78
C PHE A 478 11.99 -16.33 20.79
N SER A 479 11.71 -16.98 19.67
CA SER A 479 10.60 -17.97 19.59
C SER A 479 10.83 -19.16 20.51
N GLU A 480 12.07 -19.63 20.64
CA GLU A 480 12.44 -20.75 21.53
C GLU A 480 12.31 -20.40 23.01
N ASN A 481 12.60 -19.14 23.38
CA ASN A 481 12.44 -18.67 24.76
C ASN A 481 10.97 -18.36 25.14
N HIS A 482 10.05 -18.39 24.15
CA HIS A 482 8.64 -18.14 24.33
C HIS A 482 7.80 -19.31 23.79
N LEU A 483 7.96 -20.48 24.42
CA LEU A 483 7.17 -21.67 24.08
C LEU A 483 5.96 -21.79 24.99
N GLY A 484 4.85 -22.30 24.44
CA GLY A 484 3.66 -22.64 25.20
C GLY A 484 3.72 -24.04 25.82
N LYS A 485 2.59 -24.51 26.31
CA LYS A 485 2.49 -25.76 27.12
C LYS A 485 2.95 -27.02 26.40
N HIS A 486 2.76 -27.09 25.10
CA HIS A 486 3.12 -28.27 24.31
C HIS A 486 4.54 -28.18 23.72
N GLY A 487 5.21 -27.02 23.84
CA GLY A 487 6.54 -26.76 23.32
C GLY A 487 6.56 -26.22 21.91
N MET A 488 5.46 -25.66 21.43
CA MET A 488 5.36 -24.85 20.22
C MET A 488 5.46 -23.36 20.60
N PRO A 489 5.77 -22.45 19.64
CA PRO A 489 5.79 -21.01 19.92
C PRO A 489 4.47 -20.52 20.50
N ALA A 490 4.57 -19.75 21.59
CA ALA A 490 3.43 -19.13 22.23
C ALA A 490 2.82 -18.03 21.35
N GLY A 491 1.50 -17.83 21.46
CA GLY A 491 0.78 -16.81 20.71
C GLY A 491 1.07 -15.37 21.15
N LEU A 492 1.71 -15.18 22.31
CA LEU A 492 2.01 -13.88 22.94
C LEU A 492 0.78 -12.95 22.93
N TYR A 493 0.99 -11.67 22.57
CA TYR A 493 -0.14 -10.73 22.46
C TYR A 493 -1.11 -11.12 21.34
N ALA A 494 -0.58 -11.46 20.16
CA ALA A 494 -1.30 -12.00 19.02
C ALA A 494 -0.29 -12.57 18.01
N ASP A 495 -0.75 -13.46 17.12
CA ASP A 495 -0.07 -13.74 15.86
C ASP A 495 -0.50 -12.71 14.80
N TRP A 496 -0.35 -12.99 13.50
CA TRP A 496 -0.81 -12.12 12.41
C TRP A 496 -2.28 -11.70 12.54
N ASN A 497 -3.12 -12.54 13.12
CA ASN A 497 -4.52 -12.23 13.40
C ASN A 497 -4.67 -11.56 14.77
N ASP A 498 -4.71 -10.23 14.80
CA ASP A 498 -4.85 -9.42 16.01
C ASP A 498 -6.13 -9.73 16.82
N CYS A 499 -7.10 -10.36 16.19
CA CYS A 499 -8.39 -10.74 16.81
C CYS A 499 -8.41 -12.14 17.38
N LEU A 500 -7.27 -12.83 17.40
CA LEU A 500 -7.11 -14.15 18.00
C LEU A 500 -6.00 -14.10 19.08
N ARG A 501 -6.42 -13.96 20.32
CA ARG A 501 -5.52 -13.92 21.49
C ARG A 501 -5.60 -15.24 22.24
N LEU A 502 -4.56 -16.05 22.09
CA LEU A 502 -4.54 -17.41 22.65
C LEU A 502 -4.12 -17.45 24.13
N GLY A 503 -3.67 -16.33 24.70
CA GLY A 503 -3.13 -16.22 26.05
C GLY A 503 -1.60 -16.41 26.08
N LYS A 504 -0.99 -16.18 27.25
CA LYS A 504 0.47 -16.18 27.42
C LYS A 504 1.11 -17.52 27.08
N ASP A 505 0.49 -18.62 27.46
CA ASP A 505 0.97 -19.99 27.24
C ASP A 505 0.16 -20.72 26.14
N GLY A 506 -0.74 -20.02 25.44
CA GLY A 506 -1.47 -20.53 24.28
C GLY A 506 -0.55 -20.60 23.07
N GLU A 507 -0.84 -21.46 22.10
CA GLU A 507 0.04 -21.78 20.99
C GLU A 507 -0.66 -21.60 19.65
N SER A 508 0.01 -20.97 18.71
CA SER A 508 -0.50 -20.77 17.34
C SER A 508 0.12 -21.78 16.37
N THR A 509 -0.71 -22.60 15.71
CA THR A 509 -0.25 -23.47 14.64
C THR A 509 0.38 -22.67 13.51
N PHE A 510 -0.18 -21.50 13.19
CA PHE A 510 0.35 -20.62 12.16
C PHE A 510 1.77 -20.15 12.48
N VAL A 511 2.03 -19.68 13.71
CA VAL A 511 3.38 -19.26 14.14
C VAL A 511 4.34 -20.45 14.20
N ALA A 512 3.88 -21.63 14.63
CA ALA A 512 4.71 -22.84 14.64
C ALA A 512 5.18 -23.21 13.23
N LEU A 513 4.31 -23.07 12.21
CA LEU A 513 4.64 -23.29 10.80
C LEU A 513 5.62 -22.23 10.27
N GLN A 514 5.45 -20.97 10.64
CA GLN A 514 6.41 -19.90 10.30
C GLN A 514 7.77 -20.14 10.94
N TYR A 515 7.80 -20.54 12.20
CA TYR A 515 9.04 -20.88 12.91
C TYR A 515 9.74 -22.08 12.28
N TYR A 516 8.99 -23.10 11.87
CA TYR A 516 9.52 -24.23 11.11
C TYR A 516 10.16 -23.78 9.78
N TYR A 517 9.49 -22.88 9.05
CA TYR A 517 9.99 -22.31 7.79
C TYR A 517 11.22 -21.41 8.01
N ALA A 518 11.23 -20.61 9.07
CA ALA A 518 12.37 -19.78 9.45
C ALA A 518 13.65 -20.63 9.69
N MET A 519 13.51 -21.78 10.37
CA MET A 519 14.64 -22.73 10.55
C MET A 519 15.13 -23.32 9.22
N THR A 520 14.23 -23.59 8.26
CA THR A 520 14.62 -24.03 6.91
C THR A 520 15.48 -23.01 6.21
N ILE A 521 15.05 -21.74 6.20
CA ILE A 521 15.79 -20.63 5.60
C ILE A 521 17.12 -20.40 6.30
N LEU A 522 17.13 -20.38 7.63
CA LEU A 522 18.37 -20.10 8.38
C LEU A 522 19.40 -21.23 8.22
N ARG A 523 18.96 -22.46 7.99
CA ARG A 523 19.87 -23.57 7.70
C ARG A 523 20.62 -23.35 6.39
N GLU A 524 19.96 -22.85 5.32
CA GLU A 524 20.65 -22.53 4.06
C GLU A 524 21.72 -21.45 4.26
N PHE A 525 21.45 -20.42 5.08
CA PHE A 525 22.45 -19.43 5.46
C PHE A 525 23.60 -20.04 6.28
N ALA A 526 23.29 -20.93 7.25
CA ALA A 526 24.29 -21.62 8.05
C ALA A 526 25.17 -22.55 7.21
N GLU A 527 24.59 -23.22 6.20
CA GLU A 527 25.33 -24.04 5.24
C GLU A 527 26.31 -23.19 4.42
N TYR A 528 25.87 -22.02 3.94
CA TYR A 528 26.74 -21.07 3.26
C TYR A 528 27.88 -20.55 4.16
N LYS A 529 27.58 -20.33 5.45
CA LYS A 529 28.55 -19.87 6.46
C LYS A 529 29.44 -21.00 6.99
N GLU A 530 29.20 -22.26 6.61
CA GLU A 530 29.88 -23.46 7.13
C GLU A 530 29.74 -23.61 8.66
N ASP A 531 28.65 -23.08 9.24
CA ASP A 531 28.34 -23.13 10.69
C ASP A 531 27.75 -24.52 11.06
N LYS A 532 28.60 -25.53 11.08
CA LYS A 532 28.19 -26.93 11.26
C LYS A 532 27.46 -27.19 12.59
N GLU A 533 27.89 -26.55 13.66
CA GLU A 533 27.27 -26.71 14.99
C GLU A 533 25.83 -26.19 14.94
N TYR A 534 25.63 -25.04 14.32
CA TYR A 534 24.31 -24.43 14.24
C TYR A 534 23.38 -25.18 13.25
N ILE A 535 23.93 -25.77 12.17
CA ILE A 535 23.17 -26.64 11.25
C ILE A 535 22.63 -27.86 12.01
N GLU A 536 23.46 -28.52 12.85
CA GLU A 536 23.03 -29.67 13.65
C GLU A 536 21.92 -29.27 14.63
N TYR A 537 22.12 -28.16 15.34
CA TYR A 537 21.10 -27.59 16.23
C TYR A 537 19.77 -27.32 15.52
N LEU A 538 19.78 -26.66 14.35
CA LEU A 538 18.57 -26.36 13.56
C LEU A 538 17.86 -27.66 13.08
N ASN A 539 18.62 -28.67 12.65
CA ASN A 539 18.06 -29.94 12.22
C ASN A 539 17.33 -30.67 13.36
N GLU A 540 17.90 -30.66 14.55
CA GLU A 540 17.28 -31.29 15.73
C GLU A 540 16.04 -30.54 16.19
N SER A 541 16.13 -29.21 16.28
CA SER A 541 15.02 -28.34 16.69
C SER A 541 13.87 -28.42 15.71
N GLN A 542 14.15 -28.35 14.39
CA GLN A 542 13.14 -28.44 13.34
C GLN A 542 12.45 -29.80 13.32
N LYS A 543 13.21 -30.90 13.49
CA LYS A 543 12.66 -32.26 13.59
C LYS A 543 11.71 -32.40 14.79
N LYS A 544 12.12 -31.88 15.94
CA LYS A 544 11.30 -31.88 17.17
C LYS A 544 10.01 -31.10 16.97
N LEU A 545 10.11 -29.88 16.45
CA LEU A 545 8.93 -29.03 16.19
C LEU A 545 8.01 -29.65 15.14
N GLY A 546 8.55 -30.16 14.04
CA GLY A 546 7.77 -30.81 13.00
C GLY A 546 6.96 -31.99 13.53
N LYS A 547 7.59 -32.82 14.39
CA LYS A 547 6.87 -33.91 15.06
C LYS A 547 5.73 -33.40 15.97
N LEU A 548 5.96 -32.35 16.74
CA LEU A 548 4.93 -31.76 17.60
C LEU A 548 3.74 -31.26 16.76
N ILE A 549 4.01 -30.53 15.67
CA ILE A 549 2.94 -30.02 14.81
C ILE A 549 2.15 -31.17 14.17
N GLN A 550 2.83 -32.21 13.69
CA GLN A 550 2.17 -33.38 13.11
C GLN A 550 1.31 -34.12 14.14
N ASP A 551 1.83 -34.36 15.34
CA ASP A 551 1.14 -35.13 16.38
C ASP A 551 -0.06 -34.38 16.99
N LEU A 552 0.03 -33.04 17.08
CA LEU A 552 -0.95 -32.24 17.84
C LEU A 552 -1.87 -31.40 16.96
N CYS A 553 -1.40 -30.95 15.79
CA CYS A 553 -2.15 -29.99 14.99
C CYS A 553 -2.87 -30.60 13.78
N TRP A 554 -2.49 -31.81 13.31
CA TRP A 554 -3.23 -32.47 12.25
C TRP A 554 -4.54 -33.07 12.79
N ASN A 555 -5.68 -32.69 12.21
CA ASN A 555 -7.01 -33.11 12.63
C ASN A 555 -7.81 -33.63 11.43
N GLU A 556 -7.63 -34.89 11.10
CA GLU A 556 -8.30 -35.64 10.05
C GLU A 556 -8.01 -35.13 8.61
N ASP A 557 -8.49 -33.93 8.26
CA ASP A 557 -8.45 -33.37 6.92
C ASP A 557 -7.94 -31.93 6.90
N ARG A 558 -7.42 -31.44 8.04
CA ARG A 558 -6.94 -30.06 8.21
C ARG A 558 -5.98 -29.92 9.37
N PHE A 559 -5.20 -28.82 9.36
CA PHE A 559 -4.47 -28.37 10.54
C PHE A 559 -5.37 -27.48 11.40
N ILE A 560 -5.37 -27.70 12.71
CA ILE A 560 -6.08 -26.84 13.68
C ILE A 560 -5.49 -25.42 13.71
N ARG A 561 -6.23 -24.46 14.30
CA ARG A 561 -5.74 -23.08 14.42
C ARG A 561 -4.73 -22.88 15.56
N GLY A 562 -4.91 -23.58 16.65
CA GLY A 562 -4.04 -23.49 17.82
C GLY A 562 -4.66 -24.01 19.12
N PHE A 563 -4.01 -23.62 20.23
CA PHE A 563 -4.42 -23.95 21.59
C PHE A 563 -4.53 -22.67 22.41
N THR A 564 -5.58 -22.58 23.22
CA THR A 564 -5.71 -21.52 24.23
C THR A 564 -4.79 -21.79 25.42
N GLU A 565 -4.61 -20.79 26.28
CA GLU A 565 -3.80 -20.90 27.50
C GLU A 565 -4.27 -22.01 28.45
N ASP A 566 -5.55 -22.28 28.53
CA ASP A 566 -6.13 -23.37 29.31
C ASP A 566 -6.02 -24.74 28.62
N GLY A 567 -5.53 -24.79 27.39
CA GLY A 567 -5.31 -26.00 26.59
C GLY A 567 -6.50 -26.41 25.72
N ALA A 568 -7.51 -25.55 25.55
CA ALA A 568 -8.60 -25.83 24.62
C ALA A 568 -8.08 -25.74 23.17
N VAL A 569 -8.48 -26.68 22.33
CA VAL A 569 -8.10 -26.74 20.92
C VAL A 569 -9.07 -25.89 20.10
N ILE A 570 -8.54 -25.06 19.19
CA ILE A 570 -9.29 -24.19 18.30
C ILE A 570 -9.14 -24.63 16.85
N GLY A 571 -10.21 -24.69 16.10
CA GLY A 571 -10.23 -25.06 14.71
C GLY A 571 -10.32 -26.56 14.45
N LYS A 572 -10.81 -27.34 15.43
CA LYS A 572 -11.14 -28.75 15.21
C LYS A 572 -12.36 -28.89 14.30
N ARG A 573 -12.37 -29.95 13.52
CA ARG A 573 -13.51 -30.30 12.68
C ARG A 573 -14.86 -30.33 13.43
N THR A 574 -14.83 -30.68 14.71
CA THR A 574 -16.03 -30.81 15.58
C THR A 574 -16.44 -29.50 16.26
N ASP A 575 -15.67 -28.42 16.11
CA ASP A 575 -16.04 -27.15 16.70
C ASP A 575 -17.31 -26.60 16.01
N PRO A 576 -18.24 -26.02 16.75
CA PRO A 576 -19.51 -25.55 16.18
C PRO A 576 -19.29 -24.32 15.26
N GLU A 577 -18.28 -23.51 15.54
CA GLU A 577 -17.90 -22.31 14.81
C GLU A 577 -16.38 -22.31 14.56
N ALA A 578 -15.91 -21.60 13.56
CA ALA A 578 -14.48 -21.45 13.23
C ALA A 578 -13.73 -22.79 13.16
N ASN A 579 -14.33 -23.80 12.58
CA ASN A 579 -13.75 -25.16 12.51
C ASN A 579 -12.89 -25.41 11.27
N MET A 580 -12.75 -24.39 10.41
CA MET A 580 -11.85 -24.41 9.26
C MET A 580 -11.19 -23.03 9.12
N TRP A 581 -9.87 -22.99 9.07
CA TRP A 581 -9.08 -21.78 8.95
C TRP A 581 -8.14 -21.85 7.76
N LEU A 582 -7.98 -20.76 7.02
CA LEU A 582 -7.16 -20.66 5.82
C LEU A 582 -5.64 -20.72 6.13
N ASN A 583 -5.20 -19.93 7.12
CA ASN A 583 -3.77 -19.73 7.39
C ASN A 583 -3.00 -21.02 7.70
N PRO A 584 -3.46 -21.91 8.60
CA PRO A 584 -2.71 -23.15 8.88
C PRO A 584 -2.57 -24.06 7.67
N GLN A 585 -3.58 -24.08 6.78
CA GLN A 585 -3.55 -24.97 5.61
C GLN A 585 -2.52 -24.47 4.59
N SER A 586 -2.59 -23.19 4.21
CA SER A 586 -1.65 -22.61 3.25
C SER A 586 -0.21 -22.65 3.76
N TRP A 587 0.01 -22.34 5.05
CA TRP A 587 1.36 -22.31 5.61
C TRP A 587 1.93 -23.69 5.92
N ALA A 588 1.11 -24.73 6.13
CA ALA A 588 1.61 -26.11 6.21
C ALA A 588 2.27 -26.56 4.90
N VAL A 589 1.75 -26.07 3.77
CA VAL A 589 2.34 -26.29 2.44
C VAL A 589 3.56 -25.40 2.21
N ILE A 590 3.45 -24.10 2.44
CA ILE A 590 4.53 -23.11 2.22
C ILE A 590 5.77 -23.47 3.04
N SER A 591 5.58 -23.89 4.29
CA SER A 591 6.69 -24.30 5.18
C SER A 591 7.36 -25.63 4.80
N GLY A 592 6.70 -26.43 3.95
CA GLY A 592 7.15 -27.77 3.61
C GLY A 592 6.94 -28.80 4.72
N LEU A 593 6.11 -28.51 5.75
CA LEU A 593 5.82 -29.43 6.83
C LEU A 593 4.83 -30.52 6.42
N ALA A 594 3.77 -30.17 5.70
CA ALA A 594 2.77 -31.12 5.25
C ALA A 594 3.37 -32.09 4.22
N ASP A 595 3.13 -33.37 4.39
CA ASP A 595 3.40 -34.34 3.32
C ASP A 595 2.42 -34.14 2.15
N ASP A 596 2.68 -34.80 1.01
CA ASP A 596 1.88 -34.61 -0.20
C ASP A 596 0.39 -34.90 0.01
N ALA A 597 0.06 -35.96 0.76
CA ALA A 597 -1.31 -36.36 1.01
C ALA A 597 -2.05 -35.34 1.93
N GLN A 598 -1.36 -34.89 2.96
CA GLN A 598 -1.89 -33.85 3.87
C GLN A 598 -2.08 -32.51 3.15
N ALA A 599 -1.10 -32.11 2.34
CA ALA A 599 -1.12 -30.88 1.56
C ALA A 599 -2.33 -30.87 0.61
N ASP A 600 -2.48 -31.92 -0.21
CA ASP A 600 -3.57 -32.01 -1.18
C ASP A 600 -4.94 -32.06 -0.48
N LEU A 601 -5.05 -32.80 0.62
CA LEU A 601 -6.31 -32.89 1.38
C LEU A 601 -6.68 -31.56 2.05
N ALA A 602 -5.72 -30.88 2.69
CA ALA A 602 -5.94 -29.59 3.34
C ALA A 602 -6.34 -28.50 2.32
N LEU A 603 -5.64 -28.43 1.17
CA LEU A 603 -5.97 -27.50 0.09
C LEU A 603 -7.32 -27.81 -0.56
N ASP A 604 -7.67 -29.08 -0.73
CA ASP A 604 -9.00 -29.50 -1.19
C ASP A 604 -10.11 -29.05 -0.24
N MET A 605 -9.87 -29.11 1.07
CA MET A 605 -10.83 -28.61 2.07
C MET A 605 -10.96 -27.09 2.06
N VAL A 606 -9.85 -26.37 1.84
CA VAL A 606 -9.89 -24.91 1.61
C VAL A 606 -10.76 -24.60 0.40
N TYR A 607 -10.48 -25.24 -0.74
CA TYR A 607 -11.24 -25.00 -1.98
C TYR A 607 -12.72 -25.31 -1.83
N LYS A 608 -13.08 -26.40 -1.18
CA LYS A 608 -14.50 -26.81 -0.98
C LYS A 608 -15.26 -25.95 0.02
N ARG A 609 -14.59 -25.45 1.06
CA ARG A 609 -15.27 -24.81 2.19
C ARG A 609 -15.08 -23.28 2.26
N LEU A 610 -13.86 -22.81 1.94
CA LEU A 610 -13.53 -21.41 2.12
C LEU A 610 -13.58 -20.63 0.81
N ASN A 611 -13.42 -21.25 -0.35
CA ASN A 611 -13.42 -20.55 -1.62
C ASN A 611 -14.80 -19.97 -1.97
N THR A 612 -14.78 -18.80 -2.61
CA THR A 612 -15.97 -18.08 -3.12
C THR A 612 -15.60 -17.38 -4.43
N GLU A 613 -16.61 -16.85 -5.13
CA GLU A 613 -16.39 -16.07 -6.37
C GLU A 613 -15.62 -14.73 -6.19
N TYR A 614 -15.25 -14.37 -4.94
CA TYR A 614 -14.47 -13.16 -4.59
C TYR A 614 -13.17 -13.50 -3.84
N GLY A 615 -12.82 -14.78 -3.74
CA GLY A 615 -11.67 -15.32 -3.02
C GLY A 615 -12.05 -16.16 -1.81
N ALA A 616 -11.04 -16.68 -1.11
CA ALA A 616 -11.23 -17.55 0.05
C ALA A 616 -11.48 -16.74 1.33
N ILE A 617 -12.53 -17.10 2.07
CA ILE A 617 -12.82 -16.55 3.40
C ILE A 617 -11.77 -17.05 4.41
N LEU A 618 -11.49 -16.24 5.42
CA LEU A 618 -10.44 -16.53 6.40
C LEU A 618 -10.74 -17.73 7.26
N MET A 619 -12.01 -17.93 7.61
CA MET A 619 -12.50 -19.08 8.40
C MET A 619 -13.98 -19.37 8.15
N ASP A 620 -14.42 -20.58 8.49
CA ASP A 620 -15.82 -21.05 8.37
C ASP A 620 -16.17 -22.04 9.50
N PRO A 621 -17.38 -22.00 10.08
CA PRO A 621 -18.35 -20.89 10.09
C PRO A 621 -17.85 -19.66 10.87
N PRO A 622 -18.46 -18.46 10.68
CA PRO A 622 -18.13 -17.28 11.49
C PRO A 622 -18.49 -17.48 12.96
N TYR A 623 -17.84 -16.71 13.83
CA TYR A 623 -18.23 -16.63 15.24
C TYR A 623 -19.52 -15.81 15.40
N HIS A 624 -20.46 -16.35 16.14
CA HIS A 624 -21.63 -15.66 16.68
C HIS A 624 -21.62 -15.65 18.21
N ALA A 625 -20.93 -16.61 18.81
CA ALA A 625 -20.72 -16.69 20.25
C ALA A 625 -19.27 -16.32 20.62
N HIS A 626 -19.08 -15.76 21.82
CA HIS A 626 -17.77 -15.55 22.42
C HIS A 626 -17.21 -16.89 22.90
N ALA A 627 -16.54 -17.60 22.00
CA ALA A 627 -16.12 -18.99 22.22
C ALA A 627 -15.09 -19.16 23.36
N PHE A 628 -14.22 -18.17 23.54
CA PHE A 628 -13.22 -18.04 24.60
C PHE A 628 -12.75 -16.58 24.71
N GLU A 629 -12.09 -16.18 25.80
CA GLU A 629 -11.73 -14.79 26.09
C GLU A 629 -10.98 -14.09 24.96
N GLY A 630 -10.11 -14.79 24.25
CA GLY A 630 -9.30 -14.26 23.15
C GLY A 630 -9.95 -14.33 21.76
N ALA A 631 -11.19 -14.81 21.65
CA ALA A 631 -11.92 -14.86 20.36
C ALA A 631 -12.54 -13.50 20.00
N LEU A 632 -11.67 -12.48 19.82
CA LEU A 632 -12.11 -11.10 19.59
C LEU A 632 -12.78 -10.87 18.24
N ALA A 633 -12.61 -11.78 17.27
CA ALA A 633 -13.22 -11.66 15.95
C ALA A 633 -14.76 -11.57 16.02
N VAL A 634 -15.37 -12.09 17.09
CA VAL A 634 -16.82 -12.02 17.32
C VAL A 634 -17.39 -10.59 17.39
N ILE A 635 -16.54 -9.58 17.67
CA ILE A 635 -16.96 -8.17 17.67
C ILE A 635 -17.29 -7.65 16.27
N TYR A 636 -16.75 -8.29 15.23
CA TYR A 636 -17.10 -7.97 13.84
C TYR A 636 -18.32 -8.74 13.38
N ASN A 637 -19.13 -8.09 12.56
CA ASN A 637 -20.26 -8.75 11.91
C ASN A 637 -19.79 -9.99 11.13
N ALA A 638 -20.57 -11.05 11.14
CA ALA A 638 -20.27 -12.26 10.41
C ALA A 638 -20.04 -11.98 8.91
N GLY A 639 -18.96 -12.53 8.35
CA GLY A 639 -18.53 -12.25 6.99
C GLY A 639 -17.67 -10.99 6.83
N THR A 640 -17.22 -10.38 7.94
CA THR A 640 -16.44 -9.14 7.89
C THR A 640 -15.08 -9.32 8.55
N LYS A 641 -14.01 -8.79 7.93
CA LYS A 641 -12.63 -8.83 8.45
C LYS A 641 -12.22 -10.25 8.92
N GLU A 642 -11.72 -10.36 10.15
CA GLU A 642 -11.28 -11.61 10.75
C GLU A 642 -12.43 -12.57 11.10
N ASN A 643 -13.70 -12.12 11.07
CA ASN A 643 -14.86 -12.97 11.32
C ASN A 643 -15.47 -13.51 10.02
N ALA A 644 -14.77 -14.40 9.36
CA ALA A 644 -15.15 -15.04 8.09
C ALA A 644 -15.28 -14.09 6.89
N GLY A 645 -14.61 -12.93 6.91
CA GLY A 645 -14.36 -12.11 5.73
C GLY A 645 -13.35 -12.76 4.79
N ILE A 646 -13.30 -12.33 3.54
CA ILE A 646 -12.23 -12.63 2.60
C ILE A 646 -11.09 -11.65 2.91
N PHE A 647 -10.16 -12.07 3.78
CA PHE A 647 -9.02 -11.22 4.12
C PHE A 647 -8.02 -11.30 2.97
N SER A 648 -7.86 -10.19 2.24
CA SER A 648 -7.21 -10.24 0.92
C SER A 648 -5.72 -10.59 0.99
N GLN A 649 -5.01 -10.27 2.08
CA GLN A 649 -3.62 -10.64 2.26
C GLN A 649 -3.41 -12.17 2.27
N SER A 650 -4.32 -12.94 2.84
CA SER A 650 -4.23 -14.40 2.88
C SER A 650 -4.43 -15.06 1.51
N GLN A 651 -4.95 -14.33 0.52
CA GLN A 651 -5.09 -14.84 -0.85
C GLN A 651 -3.72 -15.10 -1.50
N GLY A 652 -2.71 -14.25 -1.24
CA GLY A 652 -1.35 -14.48 -1.74
C GLY A 652 -0.75 -15.79 -1.23
N TRP A 653 -1.03 -16.15 0.02
CA TRP A 653 -0.54 -17.40 0.60
C TRP A 653 -1.20 -18.65 0.01
N ILE A 654 -2.52 -18.61 -0.24
CA ILE A 654 -3.19 -19.77 -0.86
C ILE A 654 -2.80 -19.90 -2.35
N ILE A 655 -2.61 -18.80 -3.07
CA ILE A 655 -2.07 -18.82 -4.43
C ILE A 655 -0.71 -19.50 -4.45
N LEU A 656 0.20 -19.11 -3.55
CA LEU A 656 1.54 -19.71 -3.46
C LEU A 656 1.46 -21.20 -3.10
N ALA A 657 0.64 -21.57 -2.11
CA ALA A 657 0.51 -22.95 -1.67
C ALA A 657 -0.01 -23.88 -2.78
N GLU A 658 -1.06 -23.49 -3.50
CA GLU A 658 -1.58 -24.26 -4.63
C GLU A 658 -0.55 -24.36 -5.77
N ALA A 659 0.14 -23.27 -6.08
CA ALA A 659 1.17 -23.26 -7.11
C ALA A 659 2.37 -24.16 -6.74
N LEU A 660 2.78 -24.19 -5.47
CA LEU A 660 3.84 -25.09 -4.98
C LEU A 660 3.45 -26.57 -5.13
N ARG A 661 2.15 -26.88 -5.09
CA ARG A 661 1.63 -28.24 -5.36
C ARG A 661 1.41 -28.52 -6.85
N GLY A 662 1.65 -27.55 -7.73
CA GLY A 662 1.43 -27.68 -9.16
C GLY A 662 -0.03 -27.56 -9.60
N HIS A 663 -0.91 -27.02 -8.74
CA HIS A 663 -2.34 -26.81 -9.01
C HIS A 663 -2.55 -25.46 -9.70
N GLY A 664 -2.08 -25.31 -10.93
CA GLY A 664 -2.08 -24.04 -11.68
C GLY A 664 -3.47 -23.44 -11.91
N GLU A 665 -4.47 -24.27 -12.22
CA GLU A 665 -5.86 -23.83 -12.38
C GLU A 665 -6.42 -23.20 -11.10
N ARG A 666 -6.14 -23.80 -9.94
CA ARG A 666 -6.62 -23.27 -8.65
C ARG A 666 -5.86 -22.00 -8.23
N ALA A 667 -4.52 -22.01 -8.37
CA ALA A 667 -3.70 -20.86 -8.06
C ALA A 667 -4.12 -19.62 -8.86
N PHE A 668 -4.30 -19.77 -10.16
CA PHE A 668 -4.78 -18.71 -11.04
C PHE A 668 -6.26 -18.36 -10.76
N GLY A 669 -7.10 -19.34 -10.42
CA GLY A 669 -8.49 -19.14 -10.01
C GLY A 669 -8.61 -18.20 -8.80
N TYR A 670 -7.86 -18.47 -7.73
CA TYR A 670 -7.81 -17.61 -6.54
C TYR A 670 -7.32 -16.19 -6.86
N PHE A 671 -6.35 -16.06 -7.78
CA PHE A 671 -5.93 -14.75 -8.25
C PHE A 671 -7.10 -14.02 -8.92
N MET A 672 -7.77 -14.63 -9.90
CA MET A 672 -8.86 -14.00 -10.67
C MET A 672 -10.08 -13.65 -9.80
N GLU A 673 -10.39 -14.48 -8.80
CA GLU A 673 -11.48 -14.24 -7.86
C GLU A 673 -11.25 -12.98 -6.99
N ASN A 674 -9.98 -12.69 -6.63
CA ASN A 674 -9.64 -11.56 -5.76
C ASN A 674 -9.03 -10.36 -6.50
N ALA A 675 -8.54 -10.52 -7.74
CA ALA A 675 -7.88 -9.46 -8.48
C ALA A 675 -8.82 -8.28 -8.78
N PRO A 676 -8.44 -7.04 -8.43
CA PRO A 676 -9.26 -5.86 -8.70
C PRO A 676 -9.64 -5.72 -10.18
N ALA A 677 -8.70 -5.93 -11.10
CA ALA A 677 -8.93 -5.81 -12.53
C ALA A 677 -9.98 -6.81 -13.06
N ALA A 678 -10.02 -8.02 -12.50
CA ALA A 678 -11.01 -9.03 -12.83
C ALA A 678 -12.43 -8.70 -12.31
N GLN A 679 -12.55 -7.73 -11.40
CA GLN A 679 -13.81 -7.27 -10.81
C GLN A 679 -14.30 -5.94 -11.40
N ASN A 680 -13.69 -5.44 -12.48
CA ASN A 680 -14.04 -4.14 -13.09
C ASN A 680 -15.50 -4.07 -13.55
N ASP A 681 -16.08 -5.17 -14.02
CA ASP A 681 -17.48 -5.29 -14.42
C ASP A 681 -18.46 -5.39 -13.22
N ARG A 682 -17.94 -5.57 -11.99
CA ARG A 682 -18.70 -5.69 -10.74
C ARG A 682 -18.50 -4.49 -9.80
N ALA A 683 -18.16 -3.33 -10.35
CA ALA A 683 -17.84 -2.12 -9.57
C ALA A 683 -18.92 -1.69 -8.57
N GLU A 684 -20.21 -1.90 -8.88
CA GLU A 684 -21.32 -1.60 -7.97
C GLU A 684 -21.35 -2.52 -6.72
N ILE A 685 -20.86 -3.75 -6.86
CA ILE A 685 -20.76 -4.71 -5.75
C ILE A 685 -19.50 -4.43 -4.97
N ARG A 686 -18.37 -4.42 -5.65
CA ARG A 686 -17.04 -4.24 -5.05
C ARG A 686 -16.85 -2.86 -4.41
N ARG A 687 -17.32 -1.81 -5.06
CA ARG A 687 -17.28 -0.38 -4.73
C ARG A 687 -15.90 0.26 -4.76
N LEU A 688 -14.84 -0.45 -4.43
CA LEU A 688 -13.47 0.07 -4.52
C LEU A 688 -12.95 0.10 -5.97
N GLU A 689 -11.83 0.80 -6.15
CA GLU A 689 -11.12 0.95 -7.42
C GLU A 689 -10.77 -0.40 -8.04
N PRO A 690 -10.95 -0.58 -9.35
CA PRO A 690 -10.59 -1.84 -10.01
C PRO A 690 -9.09 -1.99 -10.29
N TYR A 691 -8.26 -1.08 -9.81
CA TYR A 691 -6.81 -1.08 -9.99
C TYR A 691 -6.01 -1.19 -8.68
N CYS A 692 -6.65 -1.30 -7.52
CA CYS A 692 -5.95 -1.50 -6.24
C CYS A 692 -6.61 -2.56 -5.37
N TYR A 693 -5.82 -3.22 -4.53
CA TYR A 693 -6.33 -4.15 -3.53
C TYR A 693 -6.96 -3.43 -2.33
N GLY A 694 -8.00 -4.04 -1.77
CA GLY A 694 -8.52 -3.73 -0.45
C GLY A 694 -7.94 -4.68 0.61
N GLN A 695 -8.06 -4.30 1.89
CA GLN A 695 -7.65 -5.15 3.01
C GLN A 695 -8.51 -6.42 3.10
N PHE A 696 -9.82 -6.26 2.90
CA PHE A 696 -10.76 -7.39 2.92
C PHE A 696 -11.96 -7.13 2.01
N THR A 697 -12.60 -8.22 1.62
CA THR A 697 -13.90 -8.23 0.95
C THR A 697 -14.91 -8.96 1.85
N GLU A 698 -16.16 -8.48 1.92
CA GLU A 698 -17.18 -9.12 2.72
C GLU A 698 -17.47 -10.54 2.21
N GLY A 699 -17.42 -11.51 3.12
CA GLY A 699 -17.58 -12.93 2.83
C GLY A 699 -19.06 -13.36 2.73
N LYS A 700 -19.27 -14.64 2.41
CA LYS A 700 -20.60 -15.24 2.14
C LYS A 700 -21.63 -15.12 3.28
N ALA A 701 -21.20 -14.87 4.52
CA ALA A 701 -22.09 -14.66 5.66
C ALA A 701 -22.60 -13.21 5.77
N SER A 702 -22.04 -12.27 5.01
CA SER A 702 -22.48 -10.87 4.98
C SER A 702 -23.63 -10.67 3.96
N PRO A 703 -24.62 -9.81 4.26
CA PRO A 703 -25.62 -9.37 3.29
C PRO A 703 -25.03 -8.55 2.15
N ASN A 704 -23.79 -8.04 2.28
CA ASN A 704 -23.07 -7.28 1.26
C ASN A 704 -21.93 -8.09 0.64
N PHE A 705 -22.11 -9.40 0.49
CA PHE A 705 -21.11 -10.29 -0.09
C PHE A 705 -20.48 -9.72 -1.37
N GLY A 706 -19.15 -9.69 -1.41
CA GLY A 706 -18.35 -9.13 -2.51
C GLY A 706 -17.97 -7.65 -2.35
N ARG A 707 -18.47 -6.91 -1.35
CA ARG A 707 -18.08 -5.53 -1.09
C ARG A 707 -16.67 -5.47 -0.47
N SER A 708 -15.76 -4.71 -1.09
CA SER A 708 -14.39 -4.55 -0.60
C SER A 708 -14.21 -3.28 0.23
N HIS A 709 -13.23 -3.30 1.14
CA HIS A 709 -12.97 -2.22 2.10
C HIS A 709 -11.49 -1.97 2.31
N VAL A 710 -11.15 -0.75 2.78
CA VAL A 710 -9.80 -0.29 3.17
C VAL A 710 -8.81 -0.49 2.03
N HIS A 711 -8.93 0.35 1.04
CA HIS A 711 -8.17 0.28 -0.21
C HIS A 711 -6.72 0.76 -0.07
N TRP A 712 -5.86 0.34 -0.99
CA TRP A 712 -4.47 0.68 -1.19
C TRP A 712 -3.50 0.10 -0.15
N LEU A 713 -3.36 0.70 1.02
CA LEU A 713 -2.31 0.36 1.98
C LEU A 713 -2.63 -0.93 2.74
N THR A 714 -2.32 -2.05 2.14
CA THR A 714 -2.55 -3.39 2.68
C THR A 714 -1.44 -4.36 2.25
N GLY A 715 -1.08 -5.29 3.12
CA GLY A 715 -0.14 -6.38 2.79
C GLY A 715 -0.61 -7.33 1.68
N THR A 716 -1.83 -7.16 1.21
CA THR A 716 -2.38 -7.91 0.07
C THR A 716 -1.51 -7.71 -1.18
N ALA A 717 -1.11 -6.48 -1.47
CA ALA A 717 -0.33 -6.18 -2.67
C ALA A 717 0.95 -7.03 -2.74
N SER A 718 1.74 -7.06 -1.64
CA SER A 718 2.99 -7.81 -1.57
C SER A 718 2.77 -9.32 -1.56
N THR A 719 1.82 -9.84 -0.77
CA THR A 719 1.60 -11.29 -0.69
C THR A 719 1.06 -11.87 -1.99
N VAL A 720 0.15 -11.16 -2.68
CA VAL A 720 -0.34 -11.57 -4.00
C VAL A 720 0.76 -11.46 -5.05
N MET A 721 1.60 -10.41 -5.01
CA MET A 721 2.75 -10.30 -5.92
C MET A 721 3.68 -11.51 -5.75
N VAL A 722 4.04 -11.88 -4.51
CA VAL A 722 4.84 -13.08 -4.22
C VAL A 722 4.15 -14.35 -4.72
N GLY A 723 2.86 -14.52 -4.43
CA GLY A 723 2.08 -15.66 -4.90
C GLY A 723 2.05 -15.79 -6.43
N CYS A 724 2.00 -14.68 -7.13
CA CYS A 724 2.03 -14.66 -8.60
C CYS A 724 3.43 -14.90 -9.17
N VAL A 725 4.43 -14.16 -8.68
CA VAL A 725 5.80 -14.23 -9.22
C VAL A 725 6.48 -15.55 -8.88
N GLU A 726 6.47 -15.97 -7.62
CA GLU A 726 7.13 -17.21 -7.17
C GLU A 726 6.24 -18.44 -7.33
N GLY A 727 4.91 -18.26 -7.26
CA GLY A 727 3.94 -19.34 -7.42
C GLY A 727 3.56 -19.55 -8.88
N ILE A 728 2.65 -18.74 -9.42
CA ILE A 728 2.08 -18.94 -10.76
C ILE A 728 3.17 -18.89 -11.84
N LEU A 729 4.00 -17.85 -11.87
CA LEU A 729 5.09 -17.72 -12.84
C LEU A 729 6.31 -18.57 -12.52
N GLY A 730 6.43 -19.03 -11.27
CA GLY A 730 7.47 -19.95 -10.81
C GLY A 730 8.88 -19.38 -10.76
N MET A 731 9.03 -18.04 -10.64
CA MET A 731 10.32 -17.36 -10.57
C MET A 731 10.89 -17.43 -9.15
N ARG A 732 11.80 -18.37 -8.89
CA ARG A 732 12.33 -18.68 -7.55
C ARG A 732 13.85 -18.54 -7.53
N PRO A 733 14.40 -17.36 -7.25
CA PRO A 733 15.83 -17.17 -7.03
C PRO A 733 16.32 -17.93 -5.79
N ASP A 734 17.56 -18.38 -5.83
CA ASP A 734 18.32 -18.86 -4.69
C ASP A 734 19.76 -18.30 -4.72
N PHE A 735 20.65 -18.69 -3.81
CA PHE A 735 22.00 -18.13 -3.75
C PHE A 735 22.85 -18.43 -5.00
N GLY A 736 22.60 -19.56 -5.66
CA GLY A 736 23.36 -20.00 -6.82
C GLY A 736 22.79 -19.56 -8.17
N GLY A 737 21.52 -19.13 -8.24
CA GLY A 737 20.91 -18.81 -9.53
C GLY A 737 19.40 -18.61 -9.50
N LEU A 738 18.70 -19.08 -10.52
CA LEU A 738 17.27 -18.90 -10.68
C LEU A 738 16.59 -20.23 -11.10
N ARG A 739 15.64 -20.68 -10.31
CA ARG A 739 14.72 -21.77 -10.68
C ARG A 739 13.47 -21.20 -11.35
N ILE A 740 13.03 -21.83 -12.42
CA ILE A 740 11.80 -21.48 -13.15
C ILE A 740 10.86 -22.69 -13.13
N ALA A 741 9.81 -22.61 -12.32
CA ALA A 741 8.87 -23.70 -12.07
C ALA A 741 7.41 -23.21 -12.12
N PRO A 742 6.89 -22.86 -13.30
CA PRO A 742 5.55 -22.29 -13.45
C PRO A 742 4.45 -23.28 -13.09
N SER A 743 3.35 -22.72 -12.55
CA SER A 743 2.12 -23.43 -12.24
C SER A 743 0.94 -22.61 -12.78
N VAL A 744 0.47 -22.95 -13.97
CA VAL A 744 -0.41 -22.09 -14.80
C VAL A 744 -1.65 -22.84 -15.27
N PRO A 745 -2.70 -22.14 -15.74
CA PRO A 745 -3.83 -22.79 -16.41
C PRO A 745 -3.41 -23.64 -17.62
N LYS A 746 -4.06 -24.77 -17.80
CA LYS A 746 -3.82 -25.68 -18.96
C LYS A 746 -4.03 -25.01 -20.31
N GLU A 747 -4.92 -24.04 -20.38
CA GLU A 747 -5.23 -23.29 -21.60
C GLU A 747 -4.13 -22.30 -22.04
N TRP A 748 -3.11 -22.07 -21.20
CA TRP A 748 -2.00 -21.20 -21.57
C TRP A 748 -0.98 -22.00 -22.41
N ASP A 749 -0.99 -21.77 -23.71
CA ASP A 749 -0.04 -22.42 -24.66
C ASP A 749 1.37 -21.85 -24.51
N LYS A 750 1.45 -20.53 -24.27
CA LYS A 750 2.71 -19.78 -24.21
C LYS A 750 2.52 -18.52 -23.37
N PHE A 751 3.59 -18.12 -22.68
CA PHE A 751 3.70 -16.79 -22.07
C PHE A 751 5.17 -16.34 -22.00
N GLU A 752 5.38 -15.05 -21.78
CA GLU A 752 6.71 -14.44 -21.76
C GLU A 752 6.92 -13.63 -20.48
N ILE A 753 8.18 -13.57 -20.00
CA ILE A 753 8.62 -12.80 -18.85
C ILE A 753 9.90 -12.06 -19.23
N ASP A 754 9.93 -10.76 -19.04
CA ASP A 754 11.15 -9.95 -19.05
C ASP A 754 11.51 -9.58 -17.61
N LYS A 755 12.74 -9.85 -17.20
CA LYS A 755 13.20 -9.63 -15.84
C LYS A 755 14.64 -9.11 -15.79
N ASP A 756 14.87 -8.06 -15.03
CA ASP A 756 16.23 -7.70 -14.63
C ASP A 756 16.65 -8.57 -13.44
N PHE A 757 17.78 -9.24 -13.55
CA PHE A 757 18.26 -10.17 -12.53
C PHE A 757 19.78 -10.15 -12.42
N ARG A 758 20.31 -9.70 -11.27
CA ARG A 758 21.76 -9.67 -10.98
C ARG A 758 22.58 -8.95 -12.07
N GLY A 759 22.07 -7.81 -12.56
CA GLY A 759 22.72 -7.01 -13.61
C GLY A 759 22.55 -7.54 -15.03
N CYS A 760 21.81 -8.63 -15.22
CA CYS A 760 21.49 -9.23 -16.51
C CYS A 760 20.01 -8.97 -16.88
N LYS A 761 19.70 -8.93 -18.19
CA LYS A 761 18.33 -8.92 -18.70
C LYS A 761 17.94 -10.32 -19.15
N LEU A 762 16.93 -10.89 -18.55
CA LEU A 762 16.38 -12.20 -18.90
C LEU A 762 15.14 -12.01 -19.76
N HIS A 763 15.14 -12.66 -20.95
CA HIS A 763 13.98 -12.83 -21.80
C HIS A 763 13.55 -14.29 -21.77
N ILE A 764 12.47 -14.59 -21.05
CA ILE A 764 12.02 -15.93 -20.78
C ILE A 764 10.75 -16.22 -21.57
N THR A 765 10.76 -17.27 -22.39
CA THR A 765 9.60 -17.79 -23.07
C THR A 765 9.25 -19.16 -22.50
N VAL A 766 8.03 -19.30 -21.96
CA VAL A 766 7.50 -20.57 -21.48
C VAL A 766 6.54 -21.15 -22.50
N HIS A 767 6.78 -22.39 -22.93
CA HIS A 767 5.94 -23.13 -23.85
C HIS A 767 5.23 -24.26 -23.10
N ASN A 768 3.92 -24.39 -23.29
CA ASN A 768 3.09 -25.43 -22.67
C ASN A 768 2.35 -26.28 -23.72
N PRO A 769 3.08 -26.98 -24.62
CA PRO A 769 2.46 -27.78 -25.68
C PRO A 769 1.69 -28.99 -25.16
N GLY A 770 1.92 -29.37 -23.90
CA GLY A 770 1.24 -30.50 -23.25
C GLY A 770 -0.06 -30.11 -22.55
N HIS A 771 -0.40 -28.82 -22.50
CA HIS A 771 -1.55 -28.30 -21.75
C HIS A 771 -1.59 -28.83 -20.31
N VAL A 772 -0.44 -28.78 -19.63
CA VAL A 772 -0.29 -29.18 -18.23
C VAL A 772 -0.36 -27.97 -17.29
N GLU A 773 -0.71 -28.21 -16.04
CA GLU A 773 -0.72 -27.15 -15.02
C GLU A 773 0.68 -26.83 -14.52
N SER A 774 1.56 -27.83 -14.48
CA SER A 774 2.94 -27.73 -14.02
C SER A 774 3.78 -28.84 -14.62
N GLY A 775 5.08 -28.81 -14.41
CA GLY A 775 6.00 -29.84 -14.88
C GLY A 775 7.12 -29.26 -15.75
N PHE A 776 8.14 -30.09 -16.00
CA PHE A 776 9.34 -29.68 -16.69
C PHE A 776 9.73 -30.74 -17.73
N LYS A 777 10.00 -30.30 -18.94
CA LYS A 777 10.52 -31.19 -20.02
C LYS A 777 11.97 -30.85 -20.35
N LYS A 778 12.26 -29.59 -20.62
CA LYS A 778 13.60 -29.09 -20.93
C LYS A 778 13.65 -27.58 -20.82
N MET A 779 14.84 -27.03 -20.65
CA MET A 779 15.11 -25.60 -20.72
C MET A 779 16.31 -25.35 -21.63
N ILE A 780 16.26 -24.31 -22.43
CA ILE A 780 17.34 -23.85 -23.31
C ILE A 780 17.73 -22.45 -22.87
N VAL A 781 19.01 -22.28 -22.49
CA VAL A 781 19.57 -20.97 -22.09
C VAL A 781 20.67 -20.60 -23.06
N ASN A 782 20.53 -19.47 -23.76
CA ASN A 782 21.49 -19.01 -24.76
C ASN A 782 21.88 -20.10 -25.78
N ARG A 783 20.93 -20.93 -26.24
CA ARG A 783 21.06 -22.05 -27.17
C ARG A 783 21.69 -23.32 -26.57
N GLU A 784 21.98 -23.36 -25.29
CA GLU A 784 22.45 -24.55 -24.58
C GLU A 784 21.26 -25.20 -23.82
N GLU A 785 21.04 -26.51 -24.04
CA GLU A 785 19.98 -27.24 -23.33
C GLU A 785 20.45 -27.61 -21.93
N LEU A 786 19.63 -27.30 -20.91
CA LEU A 786 19.83 -27.66 -19.51
C LEU A 786 18.89 -28.84 -19.14
N GLY A 787 19.42 -29.80 -18.38
CA GLY A 787 18.68 -30.99 -17.93
C GLY A 787 17.73 -30.73 -16.75
N GLU A 788 17.69 -29.51 -16.22
CA GLU A 788 16.86 -29.11 -15.11
C GLU A 788 16.29 -27.67 -15.31
N ASN A 789 15.27 -27.36 -14.55
CA ASN A 789 14.62 -26.03 -14.61
C ASN A 789 15.34 -24.98 -13.74
N TYR A 790 16.66 -24.98 -13.79
CA TYR A 790 17.53 -24.12 -13.00
C TYR A 790 18.61 -23.47 -13.86
N ILE A 791 18.78 -22.16 -13.72
CA ILE A 791 19.81 -21.37 -14.39
C ILE A 791 20.87 -21.00 -13.35
N PRO A 792 22.05 -21.67 -13.37
CA PRO A 792 23.17 -21.29 -12.51
C PRO A 792 23.65 -19.87 -12.85
N GLN A 793 24.17 -19.15 -11.85
CA GLN A 793 24.64 -17.77 -12.04
C GLN A 793 25.69 -17.63 -13.14
N GLU A 794 26.60 -18.61 -13.31
CA GLU A 794 27.65 -18.62 -14.34
C GLU A 794 27.12 -18.74 -15.77
N LYS A 795 25.85 -19.11 -15.97
CA LYS A 795 25.18 -19.13 -17.28
C LYS A 795 24.51 -17.82 -17.65
N LEU A 796 24.43 -16.86 -16.72
CA LEU A 796 23.86 -15.52 -16.97
C LEU A 796 24.84 -14.70 -17.81
N THR A 797 24.30 -13.97 -18.78
CA THR A 797 25.01 -13.03 -19.64
C THR A 797 24.26 -11.70 -19.65
N GLU A 798 24.83 -10.62 -20.15
CA GLU A 798 24.19 -9.29 -20.18
C GLU A 798 22.75 -9.36 -20.70
N ILE A 799 22.51 -10.16 -21.75
CA ILE A 799 21.19 -10.53 -22.24
C ILE A 799 21.12 -12.06 -22.25
N THR A 800 20.19 -12.65 -21.52
CA THR A 800 20.01 -14.10 -21.40
C THR A 800 18.66 -14.52 -21.95
N GLU A 801 18.70 -15.28 -23.05
CA GLU A 801 17.49 -15.84 -23.69
C GLU A 801 17.18 -17.21 -23.08
N VAL A 802 15.95 -17.40 -22.64
CA VAL A 802 15.50 -18.63 -21.99
C VAL A 802 14.23 -19.15 -22.66
N GLU A 803 14.25 -20.40 -23.07
CA GLU A 803 13.06 -21.14 -23.51
C GLU A 803 12.82 -22.32 -22.57
N LEU A 804 11.71 -22.35 -21.88
CA LEU A 804 11.29 -23.43 -21.00
C LEU A 804 10.10 -24.17 -21.63
N PHE A 805 10.15 -25.49 -21.63
CA PHE A 805 9.09 -26.37 -22.13
C PHE A 805 8.51 -27.17 -20.98
N MET A 806 7.20 -27.02 -20.76
CA MET A 806 6.44 -27.78 -19.77
C MET A 806 5.98 -29.12 -20.34
N SER A 807 5.84 -30.16 -19.48
CA SER A 807 5.27 -31.49 -19.85
C SER A 807 4.70 -32.18 -18.62
#